data_2b33e2ed91b8f6f74c04e0fe4471e61f
#
_entry.id   2b33e2ed91b8f6f74c04e0fe4471e61f
#
_cell.length_a   1.000
_cell.length_b   1.000
_cell.length_c   1.000
_cell.angle_alpha   90.00
_cell.angle_beta   90.00
_cell.angle_gamma   90.00
#
_symmetry.space_group_name_H-M   'P 1'
#
loop_
_entity.id
_entity.type
_entity.pdbx_description
1 polymer ?
#
loop_
_entity_poly.entity_id
_entity_poly.type
_entity_poly.pdbx_seq_one_letter_code
_entity_poly.pdbx_strand_id
1 'polypeptide(L)'
;MQKKLYLCRQIGEFEKMRNFCRYICLLIGVLVTSFAHAHNVRIYGYVLGTDNRGVELANVYVEGTTIGTSTNQNGYYDLTVEQSDTIVLVYSMIGYETIRQQIYTTNQVLGVNVVLPTNEEMLSEVTVRGIQRQTGHMERGDVSVARLMPDATGGGIESLLITFAGVSQNNEMSSQYNVRGGSYDENSVYVNGMEVHRPLLIRSGQQEGLSFVNPDMVERVEFSAGGFDVKYGDKMSSVLDIQYKRPTAFESRLSLSLLGASAYVGWGDSVQSQMHGIRYKTSRYLLGTMATKGEYHPNYVDYQTQMTWKVGKQRRWDITLLGNFSQNSYVFSPDSSRTATGTLQQSLEKEIYFEGQEKDMFRTAFAALNISNQPTRNIRLNLDLSGFYTHETETYDILNEYVLSEKPMDMGEDGNSAESGGNPRGEEITSGNLTSEGILGTGVFHEHARNRLQAGMITLAHSGVWKKGQNNLQWGLSGQVEMINDRISEWEWRDSMGYSMPNLEQEMALYYALKGTTNMLSGRLQAYAQNTYQWSTDKGKVYLTAGMRMNWWSFTNEVLPSPRLSVVWLPGWKRDFTFRVATGLYYQAPFYKELRQVVQDDGAVNRIHLNNKLKAQRSWQLVMGTDYYFRAWGRPFKFTAEAYGKLIDRMESYTVDNVRVRYSGVNDSEGYTLGLDLKLMGELVPGADSWISFSTMRSRMRFVDDKYELGWIPTPQEQRYNLTIYFQDYLPQLPQYKVHLKFIYSEGMPYGYPRNEKLRYMGHMADYQRVDIGASRVFSAATDKWMKKSKHVDSWSVQLEVFNLIGEPNVNSYYWTTDATGQQWRTPNTLTGRMFNLKLDVMLK
;
A
#
# COMPACT_ATOMS: atom_id res chain seq x y z
N MET A 1 -20.06 7.01 41.02
CA MET A 1 -19.69 8.03 40.06
C MET A 1 -19.17 7.41 38.74
N GLN A 2 -18.35 6.39 38.76
CA GLN A 2 -17.79 5.74 37.55
C GLN A 2 -18.83 5.14 36.55
N LYS A 3 -19.97 4.63 37.02
CA LYS A 3 -21.04 4.12 36.12
C LYS A 3 -21.75 5.21 35.29
N LYS A 4 -21.81 6.45 35.80
CA LYS A 4 -22.42 7.57 35.04
C LYS A 4 -21.49 8.13 33.94
N LEU A 5 -20.18 8.09 34.15
CA LEU A 5 -19.20 8.48 33.13
C LEU A 5 -19.15 7.49 31.95
N TYR A 6 -19.32 6.21 32.25
CA TYR A 6 -19.35 5.16 31.18
C TYR A 6 -20.60 5.30 30.30
N LEU A 7 -21.73 5.65 30.89
CA LEU A 7 -22.99 5.86 30.15
C LEU A 7 -22.95 7.14 29.28
N CYS A 8 -22.36 8.23 29.77
CA CYS A 8 -22.21 9.46 28.99
C CYS A 8 -21.25 9.28 27.81
N ARG A 9 -20.22 8.46 27.95
CA ARG A 9 -19.28 8.15 26.82
C ARG A 9 -19.96 7.29 25.75
N GLN A 10 -20.77 6.32 26.13
CA GLN A 10 -21.57 5.51 25.20
C GLN A 10 -22.64 6.35 24.48
N ILE A 11 -23.26 7.32 25.13
CA ILE A 11 -24.28 8.17 24.52
C ILE A 11 -23.63 9.12 23.48
N GLY A 12 -22.44 9.64 23.74
CA GLY A 12 -21.69 10.47 22.78
C GLY A 12 -21.25 9.70 21.53
N GLU A 13 -20.88 8.45 21.70
CA GLU A 13 -20.54 7.56 20.57
C GLU A 13 -21.79 7.17 19.76
N PHE A 14 -22.93 6.97 20.42
CA PHE A 14 -24.21 6.73 19.75
C PHE A 14 -24.71 7.94 18.96
N GLU A 15 -24.48 9.17 19.44
CA GLU A 15 -24.83 10.37 18.68
C GLU A 15 -23.94 10.58 17.46
N LYS A 16 -22.65 10.33 17.58
CA LYS A 16 -21.72 10.37 16.44
C LYS A 16 -22.08 9.30 15.40
N MET A 17 -22.37 8.10 15.83
CA MET A 17 -22.77 7.00 14.94
C MET A 17 -24.14 7.26 14.28
N ARG A 18 -25.07 7.87 15.00
CA ARG A 18 -26.39 8.27 14.47
C ARG A 18 -26.26 9.38 13.42
N ASN A 19 -25.37 10.34 13.62
CA ASN A 19 -25.12 11.38 12.63
C ASN A 19 -24.39 10.81 11.41
N PHE A 20 -23.44 9.92 11.59
CA PHE A 20 -22.75 9.19 10.52
C PHE A 20 -23.74 8.35 9.68
N CYS A 21 -24.62 7.60 10.31
CA CYS A 21 -25.68 6.88 9.61
C CYS A 21 -26.65 7.82 8.88
N ARG A 22 -26.96 9.02 9.42
CA ARG A 22 -27.75 10.02 8.72
C ARG A 22 -27.09 10.56 7.46
N TYR A 23 -25.79 10.80 7.49
CA TYR A 23 -25.05 11.23 6.28
C TYR A 23 -24.92 10.12 5.26
N ILE A 24 -24.73 8.87 5.68
CA ILE A 24 -24.74 7.70 4.79
C ILE A 24 -26.13 7.51 4.17
N CYS A 25 -27.21 7.61 4.96
CA CYS A 25 -28.57 7.51 4.43
C CYS A 25 -28.91 8.68 3.49
N LEU A 26 -28.42 9.89 3.73
CA LEU A 26 -28.57 11.02 2.82
C LEU A 26 -27.77 10.80 1.52
N LEU A 27 -26.54 10.26 1.61
CA LEU A 27 -25.73 9.93 0.43
C LEU A 27 -26.37 8.82 -0.39
N ILE A 28 -26.91 7.79 0.27
CA ILE A 28 -27.67 6.70 -0.37
C ILE A 28 -28.98 7.25 -0.95
N GLY A 29 -29.65 8.17 -0.28
CA GLY A 29 -30.87 8.82 -0.76
C GLY A 29 -30.66 9.66 -2.02
N VAL A 30 -29.54 10.36 -2.15
CA VAL A 30 -29.17 11.11 -3.37
C VAL A 30 -28.80 10.17 -4.52
N LEU A 31 -28.23 9.00 -4.23
CA LEU A 31 -27.91 7.97 -5.23
C LEU A 31 -29.15 7.25 -5.80
N VAL A 32 -30.26 7.24 -5.08
CA VAL A 32 -31.49 6.52 -5.50
C VAL A 32 -32.40 7.35 -6.42
N THR A 33 -32.21 8.67 -6.54
CA THR A 33 -33.12 9.56 -7.29
C THR A 33 -32.81 9.74 -8.78
N SER A 34 -31.79 9.08 -9.33
CA SER A 34 -31.38 9.24 -10.75
C SER A 34 -31.85 8.09 -11.66
N PHE A 35 -33.07 7.60 -11.51
CA PHE A 35 -33.62 6.64 -12.47
C PHE A 35 -34.37 7.34 -13.60
N ALA A 36 -33.65 7.68 -14.67
CA ALA A 36 -34.26 7.91 -15.96
C ALA A 36 -34.61 6.55 -16.59
N HIS A 37 -35.87 6.36 -17.00
CA HIS A 37 -36.31 5.16 -17.70
C HIS A 37 -35.74 5.19 -19.12
N ALA A 38 -34.61 4.55 -19.34
CA ALA A 38 -34.14 4.22 -20.67
C ALA A 38 -34.85 2.91 -21.12
N HIS A 39 -35.35 2.87 -22.33
CA HIS A 39 -35.86 1.62 -22.92
C HIS A 39 -34.64 0.76 -23.27
N ASN A 40 -34.53 -0.40 -22.63
CA ASN A 40 -33.41 -1.31 -22.82
C ASN A 40 -33.79 -2.45 -23.74
N VAL A 41 -32.88 -2.80 -24.68
CA VAL A 41 -32.96 -3.93 -25.59
C VAL A 41 -32.01 -5.02 -25.10
N ARG A 42 -32.51 -6.24 -24.95
CA ARG A 42 -31.71 -7.40 -24.56
C ARG A 42 -31.27 -8.17 -25.81
N ILE A 43 -29.99 -8.36 -25.98
CA ILE A 43 -29.35 -9.09 -27.07
C ILE A 43 -28.64 -10.31 -26.49
N TYR A 44 -28.96 -11.48 -26.99
CA TYR A 44 -28.38 -12.74 -26.54
C TYR A 44 -28.04 -13.64 -27.71
N GLY A 45 -27.17 -14.61 -27.54
CA GLY A 45 -26.84 -15.57 -28.58
C GLY A 45 -25.60 -16.41 -28.25
N TYR A 46 -25.12 -17.08 -29.27
CA TYR A 46 -23.95 -17.93 -29.18
C TYR A 46 -22.85 -17.42 -30.10
N VAL A 47 -21.59 -17.40 -29.56
CA VAL A 47 -20.39 -17.21 -30.33
C VAL A 47 -19.74 -18.58 -30.49
N LEU A 48 -19.65 -19.06 -31.73
CA LEU A 48 -19.14 -20.38 -32.08
C LEU A 48 -17.82 -20.24 -32.83
N GLY A 49 -16.98 -21.22 -32.73
CA GLY A 49 -15.81 -21.36 -33.61
C GLY A 49 -16.19 -22.02 -34.94
N THR A 50 -15.27 -22.05 -35.90
CA THR A 50 -15.44 -22.76 -37.19
C THR A 50 -15.65 -24.27 -37.02
N ASP A 51 -15.30 -24.83 -35.87
CA ASP A 51 -15.55 -26.22 -35.47
C ASP A 51 -16.93 -26.42 -34.83
N ASN A 52 -17.80 -25.39 -34.86
CA ASN A 52 -19.13 -25.34 -34.27
C ASN A 52 -19.17 -25.54 -32.73
N ARG A 53 -18.05 -25.37 -32.05
CA ARG A 53 -17.94 -25.36 -30.58
C ARG A 53 -18.09 -23.94 -30.05
N GLY A 54 -18.69 -23.80 -28.86
CA GLY A 54 -18.80 -22.51 -28.18
C GLY A 54 -17.42 -21.92 -27.88
N VAL A 55 -17.22 -20.68 -28.29
CA VAL A 55 -16.00 -19.94 -27.94
C VAL A 55 -16.18 -19.34 -26.56
N GLU A 56 -15.50 -19.89 -25.56
CA GLU A 56 -15.52 -19.39 -24.17
C GLU A 56 -14.71 -18.07 -24.07
N LEU A 57 -15.22 -17.12 -23.30
CA LEU A 57 -14.57 -15.82 -23.03
C LEU A 57 -14.40 -14.92 -24.26
N ALA A 58 -15.18 -15.13 -25.33
CA ALA A 58 -15.22 -14.17 -26.41
C ALA A 58 -15.91 -12.89 -25.94
N ASN A 59 -15.29 -11.75 -26.23
CA ASN A 59 -15.85 -10.45 -25.90
C ASN A 59 -16.92 -10.07 -26.90
N VAL A 60 -18.06 -9.62 -26.39
CA VAL A 60 -19.17 -9.10 -27.17
C VAL A 60 -19.48 -7.70 -26.63
N TYR A 61 -19.23 -6.66 -27.42
CA TYR A 61 -19.44 -5.29 -27.00
C TYR A 61 -19.97 -4.41 -28.12
N VAL A 62 -20.60 -3.30 -27.75
CA VAL A 62 -21.09 -2.28 -28.68
C VAL A 62 -19.94 -1.35 -29.07
N GLU A 63 -19.66 -1.24 -30.37
CA GLU A 63 -18.57 -0.41 -30.89
C GLU A 63 -18.72 1.05 -30.48
N GLY A 64 -17.64 1.64 -29.96
CA GLY A 64 -17.64 3.03 -29.49
C GLY A 64 -18.26 3.25 -28.11
N THR A 65 -18.66 2.19 -27.42
CA THR A 65 -19.20 2.25 -26.05
C THR A 65 -18.44 1.31 -25.11
N THR A 66 -18.70 1.44 -23.82
CA THR A 66 -18.19 0.53 -22.78
C THR A 66 -19.15 -0.61 -22.46
N ILE A 67 -20.23 -0.74 -23.23
CA ILE A 67 -21.27 -1.75 -23.00
C ILE A 67 -20.85 -3.05 -23.67
N GLY A 68 -20.58 -4.08 -22.87
CA GLY A 68 -20.16 -5.37 -23.40
C GLY A 68 -20.33 -6.49 -22.37
N THR A 69 -20.12 -7.72 -22.85
CA THR A 69 -20.17 -8.95 -22.06
C THR A 69 -19.16 -9.95 -22.62
N SER A 70 -18.91 -11.04 -21.91
CA SER A 70 -18.13 -12.16 -22.42
C SER A 70 -18.96 -13.43 -22.46
N THR A 71 -18.63 -14.34 -23.38
CA THR A 71 -19.32 -15.62 -23.52
C THR A 71 -18.96 -16.59 -22.40
N ASN A 72 -19.89 -17.43 -22.00
CA ASN A 72 -19.68 -18.54 -21.08
C ASN A 72 -19.02 -19.76 -21.78
N GLN A 73 -18.86 -20.87 -21.06
CA GLN A 73 -18.24 -22.12 -21.54
C GLN A 73 -18.89 -22.70 -22.80
N ASN A 74 -20.20 -22.41 -23.03
CA ASN A 74 -20.94 -22.86 -24.20
C ASN A 74 -20.97 -21.80 -25.31
N GLY A 75 -20.17 -20.73 -25.17
CA GLY A 75 -20.19 -19.62 -26.10
C GLY A 75 -21.40 -18.71 -25.99
N TYR A 76 -22.25 -18.88 -24.96
CA TYR A 76 -23.48 -18.08 -24.79
C TYR A 76 -23.14 -16.72 -24.17
N TYR A 77 -23.76 -15.65 -24.72
CA TYR A 77 -23.69 -14.30 -24.21
C TYR A 77 -25.08 -13.69 -24.02
N ASP A 78 -25.18 -12.69 -23.15
CA ASP A 78 -26.38 -11.93 -22.87
C ASP A 78 -25.96 -10.48 -22.54
N LEU A 79 -26.46 -9.54 -23.32
CA LEU A 79 -26.09 -8.13 -23.30
C LEU A 79 -27.33 -7.27 -23.30
N THR A 80 -27.41 -6.31 -22.40
CA THR A 80 -28.49 -5.31 -22.41
C THR A 80 -27.92 -3.96 -22.85
N VAL A 81 -28.51 -3.36 -23.87
CA VAL A 81 -28.08 -2.09 -24.47
C VAL A 81 -29.24 -1.10 -24.47
N GLU A 82 -28.93 0.18 -24.48
CA GLU A 82 -29.95 1.20 -24.67
C GLU A 82 -30.52 1.12 -26.10
N GLN A 83 -31.82 1.33 -26.25
CA GLN A 83 -32.46 1.31 -27.53
C GLN A 83 -31.94 2.45 -28.45
N SER A 84 -31.43 2.06 -29.60
CA SER A 84 -30.92 2.98 -30.64
C SER A 84 -31.37 2.41 -31.98
N ASP A 85 -31.51 3.23 -33.03
CA ASP A 85 -31.95 2.77 -34.34
C ASP A 85 -31.04 1.66 -34.89
N THR A 86 -29.73 1.78 -34.62
CA THR A 86 -28.70 0.82 -35.06
C THR A 86 -27.53 0.80 -34.12
N ILE A 87 -27.04 -0.39 -33.80
CA ILE A 87 -25.79 -0.59 -33.07
C ILE A 87 -24.85 -1.52 -33.83
N VAL A 88 -23.56 -1.38 -33.66
CA VAL A 88 -22.56 -2.33 -34.16
C VAL A 88 -22.05 -3.16 -32.99
N LEU A 89 -22.33 -4.46 -33.01
CA LEU A 89 -21.76 -5.42 -32.08
C LEU A 89 -20.42 -5.94 -32.60
N VAL A 90 -19.40 -5.89 -31.74
CA VAL A 90 -18.07 -6.41 -32.02
C VAL A 90 -17.89 -7.69 -31.23
N TYR A 91 -17.51 -8.76 -31.91
CA TYR A 91 -17.18 -10.04 -31.32
C TYR A 91 -15.68 -10.28 -31.49
N SER A 92 -14.96 -10.45 -30.41
CA SER A 92 -13.50 -10.64 -30.46
C SER A 92 -13.01 -11.65 -29.45
N MET A 93 -12.03 -12.46 -29.86
CA MET A 93 -11.34 -13.42 -29.00
C MET A 93 -9.94 -13.63 -29.51
N ILE A 94 -8.97 -13.83 -28.61
CA ILE A 94 -7.56 -14.12 -28.96
C ILE A 94 -7.50 -15.40 -29.77
N GLY A 95 -6.86 -15.34 -30.93
CA GLY A 95 -6.77 -16.48 -31.86
C GLY A 95 -7.94 -16.58 -32.85
N TYR A 96 -8.85 -15.62 -32.85
CA TYR A 96 -9.99 -15.53 -33.80
C TYR A 96 -10.02 -14.19 -34.49
N GLU A 97 -10.62 -14.15 -35.69
CA GLU A 97 -10.87 -12.87 -36.38
C GLU A 97 -11.99 -12.09 -35.68
N THR A 98 -11.78 -10.78 -35.55
CA THR A 98 -12.78 -9.90 -34.96
C THR A 98 -13.91 -9.65 -35.97
N ILE A 99 -15.15 -9.98 -35.61
CA ILE A 99 -16.34 -9.74 -36.42
C ILE A 99 -17.09 -8.52 -35.91
N ARG A 100 -17.49 -7.64 -36.83
CA ARG A 100 -18.39 -6.52 -36.57
C ARG A 100 -19.72 -6.75 -37.26
N GLN A 101 -20.79 -6.73 -36.48
CA GLN A 101 -22.13 -6.96 -36.99
C GLN A 101 -23.06 -5.81 -36.65
N GLN A 102 -23.68 -5.20 -37.67
CA GLN A 102 -24.66 -4.15 -37.49
C GLN A 102 -26.01 -4.76 -37.15
N ILE A 103 -26.66 -4.27 -36.12
CA ILE A 103 -27.94 -4.79 -35.60
C ILE A 103 -28.92 -3.64 -35.45
N TYR A 104 -30.14 -3.87 -35.90
CA TYR A 104 -31.26 -2.94 -35.72
C TYR A 104 -32.02 -3.30 -34.43
N THR A 105 -32.08 -2.37 -33.48
CA THR A 105 -32.63 -2.58 -32.15
C THR A 105 -34.15 -2.22 -32.11
N THR A 106 -34.90 -2.72 -33.09
CA THR A 106 -36.37 -2.48 -33.19
C THR A 106 -37.19 -3.31 -32.20
N ASN A 107 -36.67 -4.41 -31.71
CA ASN A 107 -37.33 -5.32 -30.78
C ASN A 107 -36.69 -5.28 -29.41
N GLN A 108 -37.47 -5.48 -28.35
CA GLN A 108 -36.97 -5.49 -26.96
C GLN A 108 -36.04 -6.68 -26.64
N VAL A 109 -36.07 -7.74 -27.42
CA VAL A 109 -35.25 -8.95 -27.26
C VAL A 109 -34.79 -9.44 -28.63
N LEU A 110 -33.52 -9.60 -28.84
CA LEU A 110 -32.85 -10.01 -30.07
C LEU A 110 -31.91 -11.20 -29.83
N GLY A 111 -32.09 -12.28 -30.61
CA GLY A 111 -31.18 -13.42 -30.61
C GLY A 111 -30.20 -13.31 -31.78
N VAL A 112 -28.87 -13.26 -31.53
CA VAL A 112 -27.84 -13.11 -32.54
C VAL A 112 -26.75 -14.14 -32.33
N ASN A 113 -26.51 -15.04 -33.26
CA ASN A 113 -25.42 -16.01 -33.22
C ASN A 113 -24.36 -15.62 -34.23
N VAL A 114 -23.08 -15.79 -33.84
CA VAL A 114 -21.94 -15.46 -34.67
C VAL A 114 -20.91 -16.60 -34.66
N VAL A 115 -20.30 -16.84 -35.82
CA VAL A 115 -19.18 -17.78 -35.96
C VAL A 115 -17.92 -16.99 -36.18
N LEU A 116 -16.93 -17.17 -35.25
CA LEU A 116 -15.61 -16.54 -35.33
C LEU A 116 -14.61 -17.46 -36.06
N PRO A 117 -14.06 -17.02 -37.20
CA PRO A 117 -12.94 -17.72 -37.84
C PRO A 117 -11.69 -17.68 -36.97
N THR A 118 -10.90 -18.75 -36.98
CA THR A 118 -9.60 -18.78 -36.33
C THR A 118 -8.56 -17.95 -37.11
N ASN A 119 -7.85 -17.07 -36.43
CA ASN A 119 -6.78 -16.28 -37.02
C ASN A 119 -5.42 -16.74 -36.46
N GLU A 120 -4.57 -17.32 -37.31
CA GLU A 120 -3.26 -17.83 -36.91
C GLU A 120 -2.17 -16.72 -36.82
N GLU A 121 -2.44 -15.49 -37.25
CA GLU A 121 -1.42 -14.44 -37.42
C GLU A 121 -1.46 -13.25 -36.45
N MET A 122 -2.46 -13.09 -35.60
CA MET A 122 -2.52 -11.92 -34.72
C MET A 122 -2.50 -12.25 -33.23
N LEU A 123 -1.29 -12.24 -32.65
CA LEU A 123 -1.09 -11.94 -31.23
C LEU A 123 -1.07 -10.41 -31.03
N SER A 124 -2.20 -9.77 -31.20
CA SER A 124 -2.37 -8.38 -30.78
C SER A 124 -3.17 -8.34 -29.48
N GLU A 125 -2.60 -7.69 -28.52
CA GLU A 125 -3.09 -7.55 -27.16
C GLU A 125 -4.41 -6.76 -27.14
N VAL A 126 -5.51 -7.48 -26.95
CA VAL A 126 -6.81 -6.87 -26.62
C VAL A 126 -6.91 -6.79 -25.10
N THR A 127 -6.90 -5.58 -24.57
CA THR A 127 -7.14 -5.35 -23.15
C THR A 127 -8.59 -5.72 -22.83
N VAL A 128 -8.78 -6.92 -22.29
CA VAL A 128 -10.08 -7.39 -21.83
C VAL A 128 -10.39 -6.74 -20.49
N ARG A 129 -11.24 -5.74 -20.45
CA ARG A 129 -11.86 -5.24 -19.22
C ARG A 129 -12.99 -6.19 -18.84
N GLY A 130 -12.71 -7.13 -17.98
CA GLY A 130 -13.69 -8.04 -17.39
C GLY A 130 -13.17 -8.56 -16.06
N ILE A 131 -14.05 -8.83 -15.12
CA ILE A 131 -13.69 -9.44 -13.84
C ILE A 131 -13.17 -10.86 -14.16
N GLN A 132 -11.84 -11.03 -14.24
CA GLN A 132 -11.24 -12.34 -14.52
C GLN A 132 -11.38 -13.27 -13.32
N ARG A 133 -11.71 -14.53 -13.58
CA ARG A 133 -11.73 -15.56 -12.55
C ARG A 133 -10.32 -15.80 -12.02
N GLN A 134 -10.16 -15.71 -10.71
CA GLN A 134 -8.90 -16.00 -10.06
C GLN A 134 -8.73 -17.52 -9.92
N THR A 135 -7.62 -18.04 -10.44
CA THR A 135 -7.24 -19.45 -10.28
C THR A 135 -6.16 -19.66 -9.20
N GLY A 136 -5.88 -18.64 -8.41
CA GLY A 136 -4.89 -18.62 -7.32
C GLY A 136 -5.26 -17.63 -6.21
N HIS A 137 -4.33 -17.39 -5.30
CA HIS A 137 -4.48 -16.44 -4.17
C HIS A 137 -3.94 -15.03 -4.48
N MET A 138 -3.59 -14.75 -5.74
CA MET A 138 -3.16 -13.43 -6.20
C MET A 138 -4.35 -12.66 -6.77
N GLU A 139 -4.67 -11.51 -6.18
CA GLU A 139 -5.68 -10.57 -6.69
C GLU A 139 -5.05 -9.62 -7.68
N ARG A 140 -5.68 -9.40 -8.82
CA ARG A 140 -5.21 -8.46 -9.83
C ARG A 140 -5.76 -7.06 -9.57
N GLY A 141 -4.86 -6.07 -9.51
CA GLY A 141 -5.20 -4.65 -9.40
C GLY A 141 -5.25 -3.97 -10.76
N ASP A 142 -6.22 -3.07 -10.96
CA ASP A 142 -6.29 -2.22 -12.16
C ASP A 142 -5.40 -0.99 -11.99
N VAL A 143 -4.30 -0.96 -12.73
CA VAL A 143 -3.32 0.14 -12.74
C VAL A 143 -3.96 1.46 -13.22
N SER A 144 -4.96 1.41 -14.09
CA SER A 144 -5.63 2.62 -14.57
C SER A 144 -6.37 3.36 -13.46
N VAL A 145 -6.91 2.62 -12.50
CA VAL A 145 -7.57 3.17 -11.31
C VAL A 145 -6.56 3.81 -10.37
N ALA A 146 -5.39 3.19 -10.17
CA ALA A 146 -4.35 3.76 -9.32
C ALA A 146 -3.92 5.17 -9.74
N ARG A 147 -3.98 5.48 -11.03
CA ARG A 147 -3.61 6.79 -11.57
C ARG A 147 -4.67 7.87 -11.35
N LEU A 148 -5.93 7.47 -11.28
CA LEU A 148 -7.08 8.38 -11.12
C LEU A 148 -7.47 8.56 -9.65
N MET A 149 -7.05 7.63 -8.79
CA MET A 149 -7.33 7.65 -7.37
C MET A 149 -6.66 8.85 -6.71
N PRO A 150 -7.40 9.65 -5.94
CA PRO A 150 -6.81 10.72 -5.14
C PRO A 150 -5.79 10.14 -4.15
N ASP A 151 -4.55 10.65 -4.20
CA ASP A 151 -3.45 10.13 -3.40
C ASP A 151 -2.48 11.22 -2.96
N ALA A 152 -2.36 11.43 -1.66
CA ALA A 152 -1.43 12.36 -1.05
C ALA A 152 0.04 11.98 -1.25
N THR A 153 0.34 10.69 -1.51
CA THR A 153 1.70 10.24 -1.81
C THR A 153 2.14 10.54 -3.24
N GLY A 154 1.25 11.02 -4.11
CA GLY A 154 1.55 11.39 -5.49
C GLY A 154 1.26 10.29 -6.52
N GLY A 155 0.37 9.35 -6.23
CA GLY A 155 -0.14 8.37 -7.21
C GLY A 155 0.66 7.07 -7.27
N GLY A 156 0.95 6.46 -6.12
CA GLY A 156 1.61 5.15 -6.04
C GLY A 156 0.67 3.96 -6.25
N ILE A 157 1.24 2.80 -6.57
CA ILE A 157 0.50 1.51 -6.59
C ILE A 157 0.02 1.15 -5.17
N GLU A 158 0.75 1.56 -4.15
CA GLU A 158 0.44 1.32 -2.76
C GLU A 158 -0.90 1.95 -2.34
N SER A 159 -1.26 3.10 -2.91
CA SER A 159 -2.56 3.73 -2.64
C SER A 159 -3.74 2.90 -3.15
N LEU A 160 -3.56 2.13 -4.22
CA LEU A 160 -4.52 1.12 -4.68
C LEU A 160 -4.60 -0.04 -3.69
N LEU A 161 -3.45 -0.54 -3.19
CA LEU A 161 -3.41 -1.67 -2.26
C LEU A 161 -4.12 -1.39 -0.95
N ILE A 162 -4.03 -0.15 -0.44
CA ILE A 162 -4.70 0.27 0.80
C ILE A 162 -6.23 0.11 0.70
N THR A 163 -6.78 0.11 -0.51
CA THR A 163 -8.22 -0.11 -0.72
C THR A 163 -8.61 -1.59 -0.81
N PHE A 164 -7.64 -2.52 -0.76
CA PHE A 164 -7.90 -3.95 -0.77
C PHE A 164 -8.25 -4.46 0.63
N ALA A 165 -9.05 -5.51 0.67
CA ALA A 165 -9.38 -6.14 1.94
C ALA A 165 -8.15 -6.78 2.59
N GLY A 166 -8.02 -6.68 3.91
CA GLY A 166 -6.86 -7.16 4.66
C GLY A 166 -5.66 -6.22 4.67
N VAL A 167 -5.73 -5.09 3.96
CA VAL A 167 -4.67 -4.06 3.93
C VAL A 167 -5.11 -2.85 4.74
N SER A 168 -4.22 -2.33 5.58
CA SER A 168 -4.48 -1.14 6.37
C SER A 168 -3.30 -0.18 6.37
N GLN A 169 -3.58 1.08 6.62
CA GLN A 169 -2.62 2.17 6.75
C GLN A 169 -3.15 3.19 7.75
N ASN A 170 -2.25 3.77 8.51
CA ASN A 170 -2.57 4.84 9.47
C ASN A 170 -1.81 6.14 9.19
N ASN A 171 -1.08 6.21 8.08
CA ASN A 171 -0.28 7.38 7.71
C ASN A 171 -0.34 7.59 6.20
N GLU A 172 -1.09 8.61 5.77
CA GLU A 172 -1.29 8.95 4.36
C GLU A 172 -0.05 9.49 3.65
N MET A 173 1.01 9.82 4.36
CA MET A 173 2.26 10.29 3.77
C MET A 173 3.22 9.16 3.44
N SER A 174 2.94 7.95 3.94
CA SER A 174 3.77 6.77 3.76
C SER A 174 3.24 5.88 2.63
N SER A 175 4.13 5.25 1.89
CA SER A 175 3.83 4.13 1.01
C SER A 175 3.81 2.78 1.75
N GLN A 176 4.08 2.77 3.04
CA GLN A 176 4.03 1.57 3.89
C GLN A 176 2.58 1.18 4.17
N TYR A 177 2.34 -0.11 4.11
CA TYR A 177 1.03 -0.70 4.41
C TYR A 177 1.20 -1.96 5.26
N ASN A 178 0.24 -2.19 6.13
CA ASN A 178 0.16 -3.38 6.98
C ASN A 178 -0.81 -4.38 6.38
N VAL A 179 -0.53 -5.69 6.51
CA VAL A 179 -1.37 -6.73 5.95
C VAL A 179 -1.69 -7.78 7.00
N ARG A 180 -2.98 -7.89 7.33
CA ARG A 180 -3.49 -8.92 8.25
C ARG A 180 -2.66 -9.00 9.54
N GLY A 181 -2.45 -7.84 10.18
CA GLY A 181 -1.72 -7.72 11.44
C GLY A 181 -0.20 -7.83 11.35
N GLY A 182 0.35 -8.03 10.16
CA GLY A 182 1.78 -7.98 9.94
C GLY A 182 2.27 -6.57 9.62
N SER A 183 3.52 -6.30 9.99
CA SER A 183 4.17 -5.02 9.73
C SER A 183 4.52 -4.87 8.24
N TYR A 184 4.87 -3.64 7.86
CA TYR A 184 5.33 -3.38 6.51
C TYR A 184 6.53 -4.25 6.09
N ASP A 185 7.46 -4.51 7.01
CA ASP A 185 8.67 -5.31 6.75
C ASP A 185 8.38 -6.79 6.46
N GLU A 186 7.15 -7.25 6.73
CA GLU A 186 6.67 -8.59 6.39
C GLU A 186 6.12 -8.71 4.96
N ASN A 187 6.17 -7.64 4.17
CA ASN A 187 5.69 -7.60 2.79
C ASN A 187 6.84 -7.68 1.80
N SER A 188 6.67 -8.40 0.69
CA SER A 188 7.63 -8.44 -0.40
C SER A 188 7.10 -7.77 -1.66
N VAL A 189 7.97 -7.12 -2.39
CA VAL A 189 7.69 -6.48 -3.68
C VAL A 189 8.58 -7.08 -4.74
N TYR A 190 7.98 -7.56 -5.81
CA TYR A 190 8.67 -8.09 -6.98
C TYR A 190 8.36 -7.23 -8.20
N VAL A 191 9.37 -6.91 -8.99
CA VAL A 191 9.23 -6.28 -10.30
C VAL A 191 9.83 -7.20 -11.35
N ASN A 192 9.03 -7.64 -12.31
CA ASN A 192 9.41 -8.62 -13.33
C ASN A 192 10.00 -9.92 -12.73
N GLY A 193 9.51 -10.33 -11.56
CA GLY A 193 9.98 -11.54 -10.87
C GLY A 193 11.23 -11.36 -10.00
N MET A 194 11.83 -10.17 -9.97
CA MET A 194 12.99 -9.82 -9.15
C MET A 194 12.56 -9.08 -7.90
N GLU A 195 13.06 -9.48 -6.74
CA GLU A 195 12.76 -8.82 -5.48
C GLU A 195 13.42 -7.43 -5.43
N VAL A 196 12.65 -6.45 -4.98
CA VAL A 196 13.10 -5.07 -4.83
C VAL A 196 13.29 -4.76 -3.35
N HIS A 197 14.46 -4.24 -3.03
CA HIS A 197 14.83 -3.85 -1.67
C HIS A 197 14.61 -2.35 -1.45
N ARG A 198 14.46 -1.95 -0.18
CA ARG A 198 14.28 -0.56 0.23
C ARG A 198 15.47 -0.07 1.06
N PRO A 199 15.67 1.24 1.16
CA PRO A 199 16.56 1.82 2.14
C PRO A 199 16.24 1.36 3.57
N LEU A 200 17.26 1.12 4.38
CA LEU A 200 17.10 0.48 5.68
C LEU A 200 16.84 1.50 6.81
N LEU A 201 17.33 2.76 6.69
CA LEU A 201 17.16 3.78 7.73
C LEU A 201 15.87 4.60 7.59
N ILE A 202 15.19 4.55 6.45
CA ILE A 202 13.96 5.32 6.24
C ILE A 202 12.96 5.06 7.38
N ARG A 203 12.47 6.16 7.96
CA ARG A 203 11.33 6.17 8.87
C ARG A 203 10.04 6.36 8.07
N SER A 204 8.94 5.82 8.58
CA SER A 204 7.64 5.97 7.92
C SER A 204 7.17 7.43 7.91
N GLY A 205 6.58 7.87 6.81
CA GLY A 205 5.87 9.13 6.67
C GLY A 205 6.71 10.27 6.14
N GLN A 206 7.22 11.14 6.99
CA GLN A 206 7.81 12.43 6.56
C GLN A 206 9.06 12.29 5.68
N GLN A 207 9.93 11.34 5.97
CA GLN A 207 11.18 11.09 5.25
C GLN A 207 11.01 10.16 4.05
N GLU A 208 9.85 9.53 3.92
CA GLU A 208 9.59 8.57 2.88
C GLU A 208 9.40 9.26 1.54
N GLY A 209 10.24 8.91 0.59
CA GLY A 209 10.22 9.47 -0.75
C GLY A 209 9.25 8.77 -1.69
N LEU A 210 9.73 8.59 -2.92
CA LEU A 210 9.01 7.84 -3.96
C LEU A 210 9.11 6.33 -3.67
N SER A 211 8.01 5.62 -3.84
CA SER A 211 8.03 4.17 -3.95
C SER A 211 8.90 3.73 -5.14
N PHE A 212 9.54 2.56 -5.04
CA PHE A 212 10.32 2.01 -6.16
C PHE A 212 9.48 1.90 -7.44
N VAL A 213 8.22 1.53 -7.32
CA VAL A 213 7.35 1.28 -8.46
C VAL A 213 6.95 2.58 -9.13
N ASN A 214 7.27 2.71 -10.42
CA ASN A 214 6.77 3.80 -11.24
C ASN A 214 5.45 3.38 -11.92
N PRO A 215 4.29 3.95 -11.56
CA PRO A 215 2.98 3.52 -12.06
C PRO A 215 2.84 3.65 -13.58
N ASP A 216 3.57 4.58 -14.21
CA ASP A 216 3.51 4.77 -15.65
C ASP A 216 4.17 3.64 -16.44
N MET A 217 5.11 2.93 -15.81
CA MET A 217 5.80 1.77 -16.38
C MET A 217 5.06 0.46 -16.15
N VAL A 218 4.04 0.44 -15.28
CA VAL A 218 3.35 -0.78 -14.85
C VAL A 218 2.30 -1.22 -15.85
N GLU A 219 2.34 -2.50 -16.23
CA GLU A 219 1.30 -3.18 -17.02
C GLU A 219 0.33 -3.94 -16.12
N ARG A 220 0.88 -4.70 -15.14
CA ARG A 220 0.08 -5.59 -14.29
C ARG A 220 0.53 -5.53 -12.84
N VAL A 221 -0.43 -5.55 -11.94
CA VAL A 221 -0.26 -5.65 -10.51
C VAL A 221 -1.01 -6.87 -10.02
N GLU A 222 -0.32 -7.74 -9.29
CA GLU A 222 -0.90 -8.89 -8.60
C GLU A 222 -0.50 -8.82 -7.13
N PHE A 223 -1.48 -8.98 -6.25
CA PHE A 223 -1.30 -8.85 -4.81
C PHE A 223 -1.89 -10.07 -4.09
N SER A 224 -1.20 -10.53 -3.04
CA SER A 224 -1.72 -11.56 -2.14
C SER A 224 -1.53 -11.15 -0.69
N ALA A 225 -2.60 -11.15 0.07
CA ALA A 225 -2.59 -10.88 1.51
C ALA A 225 -2.29 -12.15 2.37
N GLY A 226 -1.74 -13.21 1.76
CA GLY A 226 -1.39 -14.48 2.41
C GLY A 226 -1.76 -15.68 1.53
N GLY A 227 -1.28 -16.86 1.88
CA GLY A 227 -1.53 -18.06 1.09
C GLY A 227 -0.79 -18.10 -0.26
N PHE A 228 0.23 -17.26 -0.45
CA PHE A 228 0.97 -17.15 -1.70
C PHE A 228 1.93 -18.33 -1.94
N ASP A 229 2.24 -18.57 -3.21
CA ASP A 229 3.04 -19.69 -3.72
C ASP A 229 4.48 -19.72 -3.18
N VAL A 230 5.14 -20.90 -3.24
CA VAL A 230 6.54 -21.09 -2.79
C VAL A 230 7.57 -20.34 -3.62
N LYS A 231 7.23 -19.88 -4.84
CA LYS A 231 8.13 -19.03 -5.64
C LYS A 231 8.49 -17.71 -4.93
N TYR A 232 7.61 -17.22 -4.03
CA TYR A 232 7.84 -16.06 -3.19
C TYR A 232 8.35 -16.48 -1.81
N GLY A 233 9.36 -15.80 -1.30
CA GLY A 233 10.04 -16.19 -0.05
C GLY A 233 10.27 -15.06 0.93
N ASP A 234 10.78 -15.47 2.08
CA ASP A 234 11.34 -14.63 3.15
C ASP A 234 10.44 -13.55 3.75
N LYS A 235 9.12 -13.66 3.55
CA LYS A 235 8.12 -12.75 4.11
C LYS A 235 6.89 -13.53 4.58
N MET A 236 6.19 -12.96 5.59
CA MET A 236 5.11 -13.66 6.27
C MET A 236 3.72 -13.06 6.00
N SER A 237 3.61 -11.83 5.45
CA SER A 237 2.31 -11.19 5.36
C SER A 237 1.79 -11.04 3.95
N SER A 238 2.51 -10.42 3.04
CA SER A 238 2.01 -10.24 1.68
C SER A 238 3.08 -10.29 0.59
N VAL A 239 2.58 -10.42 -0.63
CA VAL A 239 3.39 -10.33 -1.86
C VAL A 239 2.71 -9.39 -2.82
N LEU A 240 3.48 -8.46 -3.35
CA LEU A 240 3.14 -7.59 -4.47
C LEU A 240 4.03 -7.96 -5.66
N ASP A 241 3.42 -8.53 -6.71
CA ASP A 241 4.12 -8.89 -7.95
C ASP A 241 3.70 -7.94 -9.07
N ILE A 242 4.66 -7.22 -9.62
CA ILE A 242 4.48 -6.17 -10.61
C ILE A 242 5.18 -6.56 -11.89
N GLN A 243 4.47 -6.40 -12.99
CA GLN A 243 5.05 -6.52 -14.30
C GLN A 243 5.05 -5.16 -15.01
N TYR A 244 6.21 -4.81 -15.53
CA TYR A 244 6.39 -3.60 -16.32
C TYR A 244 6.01 -3.84 -17.77
N LYS A 245 5.53 -2.79 -18.43
CA LYS A 245 5.13 -2.77 -19.83
C LYS A 245 6.27 -3.15 -20.78
N ARG A 246 5.88 -3.53 -21.97
CA ARG A 246 6.78 -3.70 -23.12
C ARG A 246 6.16 -2.94 -24.30
N PRO A 247 6.36 -1.62 -24.40
CA PRO A 247 5.81 -0.84 -25.50
C PRO A 247 6.17 -1.41 -26.88
N THR A 248 5.20 -1.51 -27.76
CA THR A 248 5.36 -1.94 -29.16
C THR A 248 5.16 -0.78 -30.14
N ALA A 249 4.73 0.38 -29.63
CA ALA A 249 4.58 1.62 -30.34
C ALA A 249 5.07 2.75 -29.44
N PHE A 250 5.18 3.97 -30.00
CA PHE A 250 5.49 5.14 -29.20
C PHE A 250 4.33 5.46 -28.25
N GLU A 251 4.66 5.64 -26.97
CA GLU A 251 3.75 6.13 -25.94
C GLU A 251 4.50 7.07 -25.02
N SER A 252 3.86 8.11 -24.55
CA SER A 252 4.47 9.02 -23.57
C SER A 252 3.42 9.63 -22.64
N ARG A 253 3.87 10.04 -21.47
CA ARG A 253 3.06 10.76 -20.51
C ARG A 253 3.90 11.80 -19.78
N LEU A 254 3.33 12.98 -19.62
CA LEU A 254 3.84 14.03 -18.75
C LEU A 254 2.78 14.33 -17.70
N SER A 255 3.12 14.27 -16.44
CA SER A 255 2.24 14.58 -15.31
C SER A 255 2.85 15.70 -14.49
N LEU A 256 2.06 16.73 -14.16
CA LEU A 256 2.43 17.86 -13.33
C LEU A 256 1.39 18.04 -12.24
N SER A 257 1.82 18.21 -10.99
CA SER A 257 0.93 18.47 -9.86
C SER A 257 1.61 19.36 -8.81
N LEU A 258 0.86 19.83 -7.84
CA LEU A 258 1.44 20.56 -6.69
C LEU A 258 2.36 19.66 -5.84
N LEU A 259 2.24 18.33 -5.96
CA LEU A 259 3.06 17.36 -5.23
C LEU A 259 4.29 16.92 -6.01
N GLY A 260 4.44 17.30 -7.29
CA GLY A 260 5.58 16.93 -8.09
C GLY A 260 5.29 16.83 -9.59
N ALA A 261 6.23 16.22 -10.29
CA ALA A 261 6.18 16.04 -11.74
C ALA A 261 6.71 14.66 -12.12
N SER A 262 6.17 14.07 -13.20
CA SER A 262 6.72 12.86 -13.80
C SER A 262 6.70 12.94 -15.32
N ALA A 263 7.67 12.29 -15.96
CA ALA A 263 7.71 12.10 -17.38
C ALA A 263 8.02 10.63 -17.68
N TYR A 264 7.27 10.07 -18.59
CA TYR A 264 7.41 8.72 -19.08
C TYR A 264 7.44 8.73 -20.60
N VAL A 265 8.30 7.92 -21.17
CA VAL A 265 8.38 7.67 -22.61
C VAL A 265 8.68 6.19 -22.86
N GLY A 266 7.96 5.59 -23.78
CA GLY A 266 8.16 4.23 -24.23
C GLY A 266 8.07 4.13 -25.74
N TRP A 267 8.86 3.23 -26.32
CA TRP A 267 8.78 2.91 -27.74
C TRP A 267 9.33 1.51 -28.00
N GLY A 268 8.91 0.95 -29.09
CA GLY A 268 9.40 -0.38 -29.46
C GLY A 268 8.73 -0.93 -30.71
N ASP A 269 9.12 -2.13 -31.03
CA ASP A 269 8.58 -2.93 -32.11
C ASP A 269 8.49 -4.42 -31.67
N SER A 270 8.33 -5.31 -32.64
CA SER A 270 8.26 -6.75 -32.37
C SER A 270 9.57 -7.39 -31.88
N VAL A 271 10.71 -6.66 -31.96
CA VAL A 271 12.06 -7.14 -31.63
C VAL A 271 12.63 -6.46 -30.39
N GLN A 272 12.39 -5.17 -30.26
CA GLN A 272 12.92 -4.38 -29.15
C GLN A 272 11.84 -3.52 -28.52
N SER A 273 11.99 -3.26 -27.24
CA SER A 273 11.12 -2.39 -26.48
C SER A 273 11.95 -1.63 -25.45
N GLN A 274 11.73 -0.34 -25.36
CA GLN A 274 12.42 0.53 -24.41
C GLN A 274 11.42 1.44 -23.72
N MET A 275 11.66 1.70 -22.44
CA MET A 275 10.90 2.69 -21.69
C MET A 275 11.76 3.35 -20.64
N HIS A 276 11.48 4.62 -20.41
CA HIS A 276 12.17 5.48 -19.47
C HIS A 276 11.16 6.30 -18.68
N GLY A 277 11.39 6.43 -17.39
CA GLY A 277 10.57 7.24 -16.50
C GLY A 277 11.44 8.05 -15.57
N ILE A 278 11.11 9.32 -15.39
CA ILE A 278 11.70 10.19 -14.38
C ILE A 278 10.58 10.76 -13.54
N ARG A 279 10.77 10.80 -12.21
CA ARG A 279 9.82 11.38 -11.28
C ARG A 279 10.53 12.34 -10.34
N TYR A 280 9.86 13.44 -10.05
CA TYR A 280 10.19 14.37 -8.99
C TYR A 280 9.00 14.51 -8.07
N LYS A 281 9.21 14.43 -6.76
CA LYS A 281 8.19 14.66 -5.75
C LYS A 281 8.69 15.62 -4.70
N THR A 282 7.80 16.45 -4.21
CA THR A 282 7.99 17.27 -3.01
C THR A 282 6.74 17.18 -2.14
N SER A 283 6.92 16.89 -0.87
CA SER A 283 5.83 16.90 0.12
C SER A 283 5.80 18.18 0.96
N ARG A 284 6.53 19.23 0.57
CA ARG A 284 6.62 20.49 1.31
C ARG A 284 5.24 21.10 1.61
N TYR A 285 4.37 21.12 0.61
CA TYR A 285 3.00 21.62 0.75
C TYR A 285 2.16 20.79 1.71
N LEU A 286 2.30 19.46 1.67
CA LEU A 286 1.67 18.51 2.59
C LEU A 286 2.12 18.72 4.02
N LEU A 287 3.43 18.74 4.23
CA LEU A 287 4.04 18.84 5.55
C LEU A 287 3.72 20.18 6.23
N GLY A 288 3.54 21.25 5.47
CA GLY A 288 3.13 22.54 5.99
C GLY A 288 1.72 22.58 6.61
N THR A 289 0.90 21.53 6.39
CA THR A 289 -0.45 21.41 7.01
C THR A 289 -0.46 20.61 8.30
N MET A 290 0.69 20.04 8.71
CA MET A 290 0.81 19.25 9.94
C MET A 290 0.75 20.11 11.19
N ALA A 291 0.40 19.46 12.31
CA ALA A 291 0.41 20.12 13.62
C ALA A 291 1.82 20.51 14.07
N THR A 292 2.84 19.68 13.76
CA THR A 292 4.25 20.00 14.02
C THR A 292 4.69 21.12 13.10
N LYS A 293 4.96 22.28 13.66
CA LYS A 293 5.44 23.45 12.91
C LYS A 293 6.91 23.30 12.56
N GLY A 294 7.28 23.81 11.39
CA GLY A 294 8.69 23.83 10.96
C GLY A 294 8.83 24.02 9.45
N GLU A 295 10.05 24.30 9.05
CA GLU A 295 10.43 24.37 7.65
C GLU A 295 10.83 23.00 7.12
N TYR A 296 10.08 22.51 6.15
CA TYR A 296 10.30 21.22 5.51
C TYR A 296 10.80 21.40 4.08
N HIS A 297 11.92 20.77 3.75
CA HIS A 297 12.50 20.77 2.40
C HIS A 297 12.71 19.34 1.86
N PRO A 298 11.64 18.57 1.64
CA PRO A 298 11.73 17.25 1.04
C PRO A 298 11.89 17.36 -0.48
N ASN A 299 12.86 16.66 -1.03
CA ASN A 299 13.12 16.56 -2.46
C ASN A 299 13.43 15.11 -2.83
N TYR A 300 12.63 14.54 -3.70
CA TYR A 300 12.73 13.15 -4.14
C TYR A 300 12.80 13.09 -5.64
N VAL A 301 13.82 12.43 -6.16
CA VAL A 301 14.02 12.22 -7.60
C VAL A 301 14.30 10.75 -7.84
N ASP A 302 13.66 10.16 -8.84
CA ASP A 302 14.08 8.87 -9.37
C ASP A 302 14.07 8.84 -10.89
N TYR A 303 14.93 7.99 -11.42
CA TYR A 303 14.98 7.65 -12.83
C TYR A 303 14.95 6.13 -12.98
N GLN A 304 14.08 5.65 -13.85
CA GLN A 304 13.96 4.24 -14.16
C GLN A 304 14.02 4.00 -15.66
N THR A 305 14.57 2.86 -16.03
CA THR A 305 14.65 2.43 -17.42
C THR A 305 14.48 0.93 -17.56
N GLN A 306 13.77 0.50 -18.57
CA GLN A 306 13.74 -0.89 -18.99
C GLN A 306 13.94 -1.00 -20.49
N MET A 307 14.82 -1.91 -20.90
CA MET A 307 15.08 -2.22 -22.28
C MET A 307 14.97 -3.72 -22.49
N THR A 308 14.26 -4.15 -23.50
CA THR A 308 14.07 -5.57 -23.82
C THR A 308 14.38 -5.82 -25.28
N TRP A 309 15.12 -6.88 -25.57
CA TRP A 309 15.47 -7.33 -26.91
C TRP A 309 15.11 -8.81 -27.09
N LYS A 310 14.47 -9.12 -28.21
CA LYS A 310 14.26 -10.49 -28.68
C LYS A 310 15.37 -10.91 -29.64
N VAL A 311 16.14 -11.91 -29.24
CA VAL A 311 17.36 -12.33 -29.95
C VAL A 311 17.23 -13.75 -30.52
N GLY A 312 17.97 -14.03 -31.60
CA GLY A 312 18.01 -15.30 -32.26
C GLY A 312 17.07 -15.46 -33.46
N LYS A 313 17.36 -16.37 -34.35
CA LYS A 313 16.61 -16.60 -35.62
C LYS A 313 15.11 -16.88 -35.39
N GLN A 314 14.78 -17.53 -34.27
CA GLN A 314 13.39 -17.87 -33.88
C GLN A 314 12.86 -16.98 -32.77
N ARG A 315 13.57 -15.89 -32.40
CA ARG A 315 13.20 -14.93 -31.33
C ARG A 315 12.83 -15.61 -30.02
N ARG A 316 13.56 -16.69 -29.66
CA ARG A 316 13.30 -17.49 -28.43
C ARG A 316 13.98 -16.94 -27.19
N TRP A 317 14.87 -15.98 -27.36
CA TRP A 317 15.60 -15.35 -26.26
C TRP A 317 15.07 -13.93 -26.05
N ASP A 318 14.66 -13.64 -24.84
CA ASP A 318 14.35 -12.28 -24.38
C ASP A 318 15.46 -11.85 -23.42
N ILE A 319 16.12 -10.74 -23.72
CA ILE A 319 17.10 -10.10 -22.83
C ILE A 319 16.48 -8.82 -22.34
N THR A 320 16.32 -8.67 -21.03
CA THR A 320 15.74 -7.46 -20.42
C THR A 320 16.76 -6.86 -19.47
N LEU A 321 17.04 -5.57 -19.64
CA LEU A 321 17.83 -4.74 -18.72
C LEU A 321 16.87 -3.81 -17.98
N LEU A 322 16.93 -3.80 -16.64
CA LEU A 322 16.19 -2.90 -15.77
C LEU A 322 17.17 -2.08 -14.94
N GLY A 323 16.97 -0.78 -14.87
CA GLY A 323 17.76 0.14 -14.05
C GLY A 323 16.88 1.09 -13.26
N ASN A 324 17.29 1.41 -12.04
CA ASN A 324 16.72 2.46 -11.22
C ASN A 324 17.83 3.21 -10.49
N PHE A 325 17.69 4.51 -10.42
CA PHE A 325 18.48 5.37 -9.55
C PHE A 325 17.52 6.31 -8.81
N SER A 326 17.62 6.39 -7.48
CA SER A 326 16.79 7.31 -6.70
C SER A 326 17.60 8.06 -5.67
N GLN A 327 17.23 9.32 -5.46
CA GLN A 327 17.79 10.16 -4.41
C GLN A 327 16.64 10.82 -3.64
N ASN A 328 16.61 10.58 -2.34
CA ASN A 328 15.72 11.22 -1.40
C ASN A 328 16.54 12.13 -0.49
N SER A 329 16.16 13.39 -0.41
CA SER A 329 16.75 14.38 0.50
C SER A 329 15.63 15.00 1.33
N TYR A 330 15.80 14.98 2.62
CA TYR A 330 14.85 15.54 3.57
C TYR A 330 15.60 16.47 4.52
N VAL A 331 15.15 17.71 4.62
CA VAL A 331 15.66 18.67 5.60
C VAL A 331 14.48 19.19 6.40
N PHE A 332 14.60 19.18 7.68
CA PHE A 332 13.59 19.68 8.61
C PHE A 332 14.22 20.58 9.65
N SER A 333 13.71 21.79 9.79
CA SER A 333 14.04 22.74 10.86
C SER A 333 12.76 22.99 11.63
N PRO A 334 12.66 22.47 12.88
CA PRO A 334 11.46 22.66 13.68
C PRO A 334 11.29 24.12 14.11
N ASP A 335 10.03 24.59 14.12
CA ASP A 335 9.67 25.89 14.66
C ASP A 335 9.11 25.75 16.07
N SER A 336 9.22 26.83 16.85
CA SER A 336 8.58 26.92 18.15
C SER A 336 7.05 26.76 18.02
N SER A 337 6.47 26.04 18.95
CA SER A 337 5.04 25.74 18.93
C SER A 337 4.40 25.86 20.30
N ARG A 338 3.13 26.25 20.30
CA ARG A 338 2.30 26.31 21.50
C ARG A 338 1.12 25.35 21.30
N THR A 339 0.91 24.43 22.23
CA THR A 339 -0.13 23.41 22.14
C THR A 339 -0.85 23.30 23.47
N ALA A 340 -2.19 23.38 23.45
CA ALA A 340 -2.99 23.11 24.64
C ALA A 340 -3.25 21.59 24.73
N THR A 341 -3.08 21.03 25.92
CA THR A 341 -3.40 19.66 26.27
C THR A 341 -4.04 19.60 27.64
N GLY A 342 -4.84 18.59 27.92
CA GLY A 342 -5.42 18.50 29.26
C GLY A 342 -6.66 17.62 29.31
N THR A 343 -7.32 17.71 30.48
CA THR A 343 -8.62 17.10 30.80
C THR A 343 -9.65 18.19 31.01
N LEU A 344 -10.92 17.80 31.24
CA LEU A 344 -11.97 18.72 31.65
C LEU A 344 -11.72 19.42 33.02
N GLN A 345 -10.77 18.91 33.79
CA GLN A 345 -10.45 19.42 35.13
C GLN A 345 -9.19 20.27 35.14
N GLN A 346 -8.26 20.06 34.20
CA GLN A 346 -7.00 20.78 34.14
C GLN A 346 -6.61 20.99 32.69
N SER A 347 -6.51 22.20 32.24
CA SER A 347 -6.01 22.58 30.91
C SER A 347 -4.58 23.06 31.06
N LEU A 348 -3.69 22.44 30.24
CA LEU A 348 -2.28 22.74 30.22
C LEU A 348 -1.91 23.35 28.87
N GLU A 349 -1.02 24.31 28.92
CA GLU A 349 -0.37 24.88 27.75
C GLU A 349 1.09 24.43 27.74
N LYS A 350 1.49 23.86 26.61
CA LYS A 350 2.86 23.44 26.35
C LYS A 350 3.44 24.33 25.28
N GLU A 351 4.47 25.05 25.63
CA GLU A 351 5.31 25.81 24.69
C GLU A 351 6.58 25.01 24.44
N ILE A 352 6.99 24.91 23.19
CA ILE A 352 8.23 24.26 22.79
C ILE A 352 9.01 25.22 21.92
N TYR A 353 10.25 25.45 22.27
CA TYR A 353 11.22 26.22 21.52
C TYR A 353 12.22 25.25 20.91
N PHE A 354 12.44 25.34 19.61
CA PHE A 354 13.40 24.49 18.90
C PHE A 354 14.50 25.31 18.27
N GLU A 355 15.72 24.75 18.30
CA GLU A 355 16.86 25.24 17.56
C GLU A 355 17.56 24.06 16.90
N GLY A 356 18.04 24.25 15.64
CA GLY A 356 18.75 23.20 14.93
C GLY A 356 18.00 22.63 13.73
N GLN A 357 18.47 21.50 13.22
CA GLN A 357 17.93 20.87 12.03
C GLN A 357 18.16 19.35 11.95
N GLU A 358 17.31 18.70 11.23
CA GLU A 358 17.47 17.32 10.75
C GLU A 358 17.77 17.34 9.25
N LYS A 359 18.73 16.52 8.81
CA LYS A 359 19.07 16.37 7.39
C LYS A 359 19.37 14.92 7.08
N ASP A 360 18.53 14.34 6.24
CA ASP A 360 18.61 12.97 5.81
C ASP A 360 18.80 12.86 4.32
N MET A 361 19.59 11.88 3.90
CA MET A 361 19.81 11.60 2.49
C MET A 361 19.87 10.09 2.26
N PHE A 362 19.07 9.62 1.32
CA PHE A 362 19.02 8.22 0.90
C PHE A 362 19.25 8.16 -0.61
N ARG A 363 20.32 7.50 -1.03
CA ARG A 363 20.64 7.26 -2.45
C ARG A 363 20.61 5.79 -2.71
N THR A 364 19.81 5.36 -3.68
CA THR A 364 19.71 3.95 -4.07
C THR A 364 19.99 3.78 -5.54
N ALA A 365 20.60 2.67 -5.87
CA ALA A 365 20.80 2.23 -7.25
C ALA A 365 20.38 0.75 -7.35
N PHE A 366 19.67 0.41 -8.39
CA PHE A 366 19.29 -0.95 -8.72
C PHE A 366 19.56 -1.19 -10.20
N ALA A 367 20.18 -2.31 -10.53
CA ALA A 367 20.39 -2.75 -11.90
C ALA A 367 20.09 -4.26 -11.97
N ALA A 368 19.42 -4.68 -13.03
CA ALA A 368 19.10 -6.08 -13.21
C ALA A 368 19.13 -6.46 -14.69
N LEU A 369 19.62 -7.67 -14.94
CA LEU A 369 19.65 -8.33 -16.24
C LEU A 369 18.84 -9.62 -16.14
N ASN A 370 17.79 -9.74 -16.94
CA ASN A 370 17.03 -10.97 -17.12
C ASN A 370 17.32 -11.53 -18.51
N ILE A 371 17.63 -12.81 -18.56
CA ILE A 371 17.77 -13.58 -19.79
C ILE A 371 16.72 -14.70 -19.75
N SER A 372 15.71 -14.59 -20.58
CA SER A 372 14.64 -15.58 -20.69
C SER A 372 14.79 -16.37 -22.00
N ASN A 373 14.62 -17.67 -21.93
CA ASN A 373 14.64 -18.56 -23.10
C ASN A 373 13.39 -19.44 -23.10
N GLN A 374 12.78 -19.56 -24.27
CA GLN A 374 11.65 -20.46 -24.48
C GLN A 374 12.04 -21.55 -25.50
N PRO A 375 12.79 -22.59 -25.11
CA PRO A 375 13.27 -23.63 -26.02
C PRO A 375 12.14 -24.41 -26.68
N THR A 376 11.03 -24.59 -25.98
CA THR A 376 9.80 -25.19 -26.50
C THR A 376 8.57 -24.40 -26.03
N ARG A 377 7.41 -24.64 -26.65
CA ARG A 377 6.13 -23.99 -26.21
C ARG A 377 5.80 -24.31 -24.74
N ASN A 378 6.33 -25.38 -24.19
CA ASN A 378 6.00 -25.91 -22.87
C ASN A 378 7.05 -25.54 -21.81
N ILE A 379 8.23 -25.09 -22.19
CA ILE A 379 9.34 -24.81 -21.26
C ILE A 379 9.78 -23.37 -21.41
N ARG A 380 9.82 -22.65 -20.29
CA ARG A 380 10.43 -21.33 -20.18
C ARG A 380 11.50 -21.38 -19.09
N LEU A 381 12.66 -20.83 -19.37
CA LEU A 381 13.81 -20.74 -18.47
C LEU A 381 14.20 -19.28 -18.33
N ASN A 382 14.49 -18.83 -17.12
CA ASN A 382 14.95 -17.49 -16.84
C ASN A 382 16.26 -17.54 -16.04
N LEU A 383 17.15 -16.63 -16.33
CA LEU A 383 18.35 -16.34 -15.55
C LEU A 383 18.33 -14.85 -15.22
N ASP A 384 18.39 -14.53 -13.94
CA ASP A 384 18.31 -13.18 -13.42
C ASP A 384 19.58 -12.86 -12.66
N LEU A 385 20.22 -11.73 -12.99
CA LEU A 385 21.30 -11.14 -12.22
C LEU A 385 20.83 -9.75 -11.78
N SER A 386 20.80 -9.48 -10.49
CA SER A 386 20.42 -8.19 -9.96
C SER A 386 21.40 -7.69 -8.92
N GLY A 387 21.57 -6.37 -8.87
CA GLY A 387 22.34 -5.67 -7.88
C GLY A 387 21.57 -4.50 -7.30
N PHE A 388 21.59 -4.36 -5.98
CA PHE A 388 21.03 -3.24 -5.24
C PHE A 388 22.13 -2.62 -4.39
N TYR A 389 22.17 -1.29 -4.34
CA TYR A 389 23.07 -0.54 -3.47
C TYR A 389 22.31 0.64 -2.86
N THR A 390 22.53 0.88 -1.57
CA THR A 390 22.04 2.06 -0.87
C THR A 390 23.12 2.73 -0.06
N HIS A 391 23.10 4.06 -0.06
CA HIS A 391 23.91 4.91 0.81
C HIS A 391 22.96 5.84 1.54
N GLU A 392 22.92 5.70 2.85
CA GLU A 392 21.98 6.36 3.72
C GLU A 392 22.71 7.16 4.78
N THR A 393 22.31 8.40 4.98
CA THR A 393 22.79 9.26 6.05
C THR A 393 21.60 9.87 6.77
N GLU A 394 21.65 9.84 8.08
CA GLU A 394 20.69 10.47 8.97
C GLU A 394 21.47 11.34 9.94
N THR A 395 21.22 12.65 9.88
CA THR A 395 21.94 13.60 10.71
C THR A 395 20.97 14.58 11.32
N TYR A 396 20.95 14.68 12.62
CA TYR A 396 20.21 15.73 13.30
C TYR A 396 21.01 16.31 14.46
N ASP A 397 20.73 17.55 14.77
CA ASP A 397 21.28 18.32 15.86
C ASP A 397 20.18 19.29 16.28
N ILE A 398 19.40 18.92 17.28
CA ILE A 398 18.17 19.61 17.66
C ILE A 398 18.18 19.84 19.16
N LEU A 399 18.22 21.10 19.53
CA LEU A 399 17.97 21.55 20.89
C LEU A 399 16.48 21.87 21.00
N ASN A 400 15.83 21.37 22.02
CA ASN A 400 14.45 21.70 22.30
C ASN A 400 14.26 22.01 23.78
N GLU A 401 13.57 23.11 24.07
CA GLU A 401 13.18 23.53 25.38
C GLU A 401 11.65 23.51 25.45
N TYR A 402 11.12 22.93 26.49
CA TYR A 402 9.66 22.98 26.71
C TYR A 402 9.32 23.64 28.05
N VAL A 403 8.22 24.40 28.05
CA VAL A 403 7.58 24.94 29.22
C VAL A 403 6.16 24.40 29.27
N LEU A 404 5.78 23.83 30.39
CA LEU A 404 4.44 23.34 30.67
C LEU A 404 3.83 24.24 31.72
N SER A 405 2.77 24.94 31.39
CA SER A 405 2.04 25.86 32.28
C SER A 405 0.57 25.48 32.42
N GLU A 406 -0.01 25.83 33.54
CA GLU A 406 -1.46 25.68 33.73
C GLU A 406 -2.16 26.84 33.01
N LYS A 407 -3.09 26.50 32.13
CA LYS A 407 -3.94 27.49 31.48
C LYS A 407 -5.21 27.66 32.31
N PRO A 408 -5.50 28.86 32.86
CA PRO A 408 -6.78 29.12 33.48
C PRO A 408 -7.90 28.81 32.49
N MET A 409 -8.89 28.02 32.91
CA MET A 409 -10.12 27.90 32.13
C MET A 409 -10.79 29.28 32.08
N ASP A 410 -10.71 29.91 30.95
CA ASP A 410 -11.52 31.11 30.68
C ASP A 410 -12.96 30.63 30.50
N MET A 411 -13.68 30.58 31.61
CA MET A 411 -15.12 30.40 31.66
C MET A 411 -15.74 31.76 31.32
N GLY A 412 -15.63 32.08 30.00
CA GLY A 412 -16.19 33.33 29.50
C GLY A 412 -17.64 33.50 29.92
N GLU A 413 -17.92 34.65 30.51
CA GLU A 413 -19.26 35.08 30.93
C GLU A 413 -20.25 35.26 29.76
N ASP A 414 -19.78 35.08 28.48
CA ASP A 414 -20.63 35.18 27.30
C ASP A 414 -20.56 33.89 26.46
N GLY A 415 -21.70 33.19 26.51
CA GLY A 415 -21.91 31.93 25.83
C GLY A 415 -21.86 31.95 24.28
N ASN A 416 -20.86 32.59 23.67
CA ASN A 416 -20.73 32.67 22.20
C ASN A 416 -19.27 32.70 21.70
N SER A 417 -18.49 31.68 22.03
CA SER A 417 -17.20 31.48 21.35
C SER A 417 -16.84 30.03 21.23
N ALA A 418 -17.67 29.30 20.48
CA ALA A 418 -17.29 28.01 19.86
C ALA A 418 -16.78 28.24 18.43
N GLU A 419 -15.87 29.18 18.23
CA GLU A 419 -15.11 29.39 17.01
C GLU A 419 -13.68 29.78 17.35
N SER A 420 -12.82 28.79 17.55
CA SER A 420 -11.39 29.03 17.54
C SER A 420 -10.67 27.90 16.79
N GLY A 421 -11.00 27.76 15.54
CA GLY A 421 -10.16 27.19 14.49
C GLY A 421 -9.42 28.30 13.73
N GLY A 422 -9.06 29.40 14.38
CA GLY A 422 -8.33 30.50 13.79
C GLY A 422 -6.84 30.39 14.01
N ASN A 423 -6.12 30.23 12.95
CA ASN A 423 -4.68 30.32 12.86
C ASN A 423 -4.23 31.76 13.19
N PRO A 424 -3.60 32.08 14.32
CA PRO A 424 -3.04 33.40 14.51
C PRO A 424 -1.78 33.51 13.66
N ARG A 425 -1.87 34.33 12.63
CA ARG A 425 -0.77 34.77 11.80
C ARG A 425 0.20 35.57 12.66
N GLY A 426 1.40 35.03 12.89
CA GLY A 426 2.62 35.83 13.05
C GLY A 426 2.64 36.87 14.14
N GLU A 427 2.34 36.53 15.39
CA GLU A 427 2.88 37.29 16.51
C GLU A 427 4.23 36.70 16.89
N GLU A 428 5.27 37.51 16.74
CA GLU A 428 6.59 37.21 17.31
C GLU A 428 6.42 36.93 18.80
N ILE A 429 6.75 35.71 19.20
CA ILE A 429 6.80 35.33 20.61
C ILE A 429 8.00 36.05 21.23
N THR A 430 7.79 37.26 21.69
CA THR A 430 8.75 37.94 22.55
C THR A 430 8.75 37.25 23.90
N SER A 431 9.90 36.81 24.32
CA SER A 431 10.25 36.08 25.56
C SER A 431 9.98 36.89 26.86
N GLY A 432 8.90 37.59 26.97
CA GLY A 432 8.67 38.46 28.10
C GLY A 432 7.20 38.52 28.50
N ASN A 433 6.80 37.61 29.38
CA ASN A 433 5.79 37.77 30.45
C ASN A 433 5.27 36.39 30.93
N LEU A 434 6.13 35.41 31.11
CA LEU A 434 5.81 34.26 31.95
C LEU A 434 6.02 34.67 33.40
N THR A 435 4.95 35.03 34.09
CA THR A 435 4.99 35.09 35.54
C THR A 435 5.24 33.67 36.07
N SER A 436 6.12 33.51 37.02
CA SER A 436 6.49 32.21 37.62
C SER A 436 5.32 31.49 38.33
N GLU A 437 4.15 32.06 38.34
CA GLU A 437 2.93 31.49 38.86
C GLU A 437 2.23 30.69 37.76
N GLY A 438 2.25 29.35 37.90
CA GLY A 438 1.56 28.43 37.00
C GLY A 438 2.46 27.54 36.13
N ILE A 439 3.80 27.66 36.20
CA ILE A 439 4.72 26.71 35.51
C ILE A 439 4.71 25.39 36.27
N LEU A 440 4.27 24.32 35.57
CA LEU A 440 4.20 22.96 36.09
C LEU A 440 5.43 22.12 35.76
N GLY A 441 6.21 22.54 34.75
CA GLY A 441 7.42 21.87 34.38
C GLY A 441 8.14 22.55 33.25
N THR A 442 9.48 22.43 33.27
CA THR A 442 10.36 22.84 32.19
C THR A 442 11.35 21.72 31.90
N GLY A 443 11.88 21.67 30.71
CA GLY A 443 12.94 20.75 30.39
C GLY A 443 13.65 21.10 29.09
N VAL A 444 14.92 20.77 29.03
CA VAL A 444 15.78 20.95 27.85
C VAL A 444 16.25 19.61 27.37
N PHE A 445 16.18 19.37 26.08
CA PHE A 445 16.70 18.18 25.43
C PHE A 445 17.60 18.60 24.27
N HIS A 446 18.79 18.02 24.20
CA HIS A 446 19.67 18.17 23.07
C HIS A 446 19.90 16.81 22.43
N GLU A 447 19.33 16.60 21.26
CA GLU A 447 19.43 15.38 20.49
C GLU A 447 20.42 15.53 19.34
N HIS A 448 21.30 14.55 19.20
CA HIS A 448 22.30 14.54 18.14
C HIS A 448 22.44 13.17 17.50
N ALA A 449 22.54 13.12 16.18
CA ALA A 449 22.88 11.92 15.45
C ALA A 449 23.76 12.20 14.23
N ARG A 450 24.63 11.23 13.95
CA ARG A 450 25.47 11.18 12.74
C ARG A 450 25.56 9.72 12.29
N ASN A 451 24.45 9.24 11.71
CA ASN A 451 24.30 7.87 11.28
C ASN A 451 24.66 7.75 9.79
N ARG A 452 25.35 6.69 9.45
CA ARG A 452 25.68 6.37 8.05
C ARG A 452 25.61 4.88 7.82
N LEU A 453 24.80 4.48 6.87
CA LEU A 453 24.64 3.09 6.45
C LEU A 453 24.94 2.95 4.95
N GLN A 454 25.67 1.91 4.60
CA GLN A 454 25.90 1.46 3.23
C GLN A 454 25.53 -0.01 3.14
N ALA A 455 24.62 -0.34 2.21
CA ALA A 455 24.25 -1.73 1.99
C ALA A 455 24.31 -2.05 0.49
N GLY A 456 24.86 -3.22 0.18
CA GLY A 456 24.90 -3.77 -1.17
C GLY A 456 24.39 -5.20 -1.18
N MET A 457 23.61 -5.56 -2.19
CA MET A 457 23.08 -6.91 -2.39
C MET A 457 23.25 -7.30 -3.84
N ILE A 458 23.81 -8.48 -4.09
CA ILE A 458 23.94 -9.05 -5.44
C ILE A 458 23.25 -10.40 -5.43
N THR A 459 22.31 -10.60 -6.36
CA THR A 459 21.52 -11.82 -6.47
C THR A 459 21.66 -12.42 -7.86
N LEU A 460 21.98 -13.71 -7.92
CA LEU A 460 21.90 -14.53 -9.13
C LEU A 460 20.80 -15.56 -8.92
N ALA A 461 19.83 -15.59 -9.83
CA ALA A 461 18.70 -16.51 -9.74
C ALA A 461 18.43 -17.22 -11.07
N HIS A 462 18.09 -18.49 -11.01
CA HIS A 462 17.54 -19.26 -12.11
C HIS A 462 16.14 -19.72 -11.78
N SER A 463 15.22 -19.58 -12.74
CA SER A 463 13.87 -20.12 -12.60
C SER A 463 13.40 -20.79 -13.89
N GLY A 464 12.49 -21.75 -13.74
CA GLY A 464 11.93 -22.47 -14.88
C GLY A 464 10.45 -22.79 -14.67
N VAL A 465 9.75 -22.88 -15.80
CA VAL A 465 8.35 -23.30 -15.88
C VAL A 465 8.25 -24.39 -16.94
N TRP A 466 7.62 -25.52 -16.57
CA TRP A 466 7.31 -26.61 -17.49
C TRP A 466 5.83 -26.95 -17.43
N LYS A 467 5.15 -26.78 -18.56
CA LYS A 467 3.73 -27.10 -18.70
C LYS A 467 3.56 -28.33 -19.58
N LYS A 468 2.96 -29.40 -19.05
CA LYS A 468 2.65 -30.59 -19.80
C LYS A 468 1.31 -31.20 -19.39
N GLY A 469 0.34 -31.16 -20.28
CA GLY A 469 -1.01 -31.64 -19.99
C GLY A 469 -1.64 -30.84 -18.83
N GLN A 470 -1.95 -31.52 -17.75
CA GLN A 470 -2.58 -30.96 -16.54
C GLN A 470 -1.57 -30.45 -15.50
N ASN A 471 -0.26 -30.65 -15.75
CA ASN A 471 0.81 -30.25 -14.83
C ASN A 471 1.43 -28.93 -15.24
N ASN A 472 1.68 -28.07 -14.24
CA ASN A 472 2.46 -26.85 -14.35
C ASN A 472 3.52 -26.86 -13.25
N LEU A 473 4.71 -27.37 -13.58
CA LEU A 473 5.84 -27.43 -12.67
C LEU A 473 6.65 -26.13 -12.77
N GLN A 474 6.95 -25.55 -11.62
CA GLN A 474 7.80 -24.36 -11.48
C GLN A 474 8.91 -24.66 -10.48
N TRP A 475 10.10 -24.18 -10.78
CA TRP A 475 11.26 -24.32 -9.87
C TRP A 475 12.14 -23.08 -9.95
N GLY A 476 12.97 -22.92 -8.94
CA GLY A 476 13.98 -21.86 -8.92
C GLY A 476 15.07 -22.14 -7.92
N LEU A 477 16.22 -21.56 -8.21
CA LEU A 477 17.42 -21.54 -7.37
C LEU A 477 17.99 -20.14 -7.38
N SER A 478 18.31 -19.57 -6.22
CA SER A 478 18.96 -18.27 -6.13
C SER A 478 20.05 -18.24 -5.07
N GLY A 479 21.10 -17.49 -5.37
CA GLY A 479 22.16 -17.13 -4.44
C GLY A 479 22.24 -15.62 -4.32
N GLN A 480 22.34 -15.13 -3.09
CA GLN A 480 22.45 -13.70 -2.77
C GLN A 480 23.63 -13.48 -1.84
N VAL A 481 24.38 -12.41 -2.10
CA VAL A 481 25.43 -11.90 -1.22
C VAL A 481 25.01 -10.53 -0.72
N GLU A 482 25.09 -10.35 0.60
CA GLU A 482 24.72 -9.11 1.29
C GLU A 482 25.97 -8.52 1.97
N MET A 483 26.22 -7.23 1.75
CA MET A 483 27.30 -6.48 2.36
C MET A 483 26.71 -5.24 3.02
N ILE A 484 26.86 -5.11 4.33
CA ILE A 484 26.35 -3.95 5.07
C ILE A 484 27.48 -3.38 5.94
N ASN A 485 27.66 -2.08 5.82
CA ASN A 485 28.52 -1.29 6.69
C ASN A 485 27.68 -0.20 7.35
N ASP A 486 27.61 -0.22 8.66
CA ASP A 486 26.76 0.69 9.42
C ASP A 486 27.56 1.35 10.53
N ARG A 487 27.45 2.66 10.60
CA ARG A 487 28.04 3.48 11.65
C ARG A 487 26.96 4.30 12.31
N ILE A 488 26.77 4.10 13.60
CA ILE A 488 25.81 4.82 14.43
C ILE A 488 26.59 5.66 15.45
N SER A 489 26.17 6.90 15.59
CA SER A 489 26.66 7.81 16.63
C SER A 489 25.51 8.73 17.01
N GLU A 490 24.84 8.38 18.09
CA GLU A 490 23.70 9.12 18.62
C GLU A 490 23.95 9.44 20.08
N TRP A 491 23.48 10.60 20.53
CA TRP A 491 23.44 10.92 21.93
C TRP A 491 22.31 11.91 22.20
N GLU A 492 21.85 11.91 23.45
CA GLU A 492 20.83 12.81 23.98
C GLU A 492 21.24 13.29 25.35
N TRP A 493 21.32 14.60 25.51
CA TRP A 493 21.47 15.27 26.78
C TRP A 493 20.13 15.79 27.23
N ARG A 494 19.86 15.69 28.52
CA ARG A 494 18.64 16.22 29.13
C ARG A 494 18.99 17.03 30.37
N ASP A 495 18.31 18.16 30.47
CA ASP A 495 18.08 18.86 31.72
C ASP A 495 16.58 18.89 31.96
N SER A 496 16.17 18.39 33.07
CA SER A 496 14.76 18.31 33.43
C SER A 496 14.41 19.23 34.58
N MET A 497 15.35 19.97 35.10
CA MET A 497 15.18 20.76 36.35
C MET A 497 14.49 19.96 37.46
N GLY A 498 14.73 18.65 37.52
CA GLY A 498 14.18 17.75 38.53
C GLY A 498 12.85 17.06 38.13
N TYR A 499 12.23 17.35 37.01
CA TYR A 499 10.92 16.81 36.65
C TYR A 499 10.96 15.48 35.89
N SER A 500 11.92 15.30 34.99
CA SER A 500 12.03 14.06 34.20
C SER A 500 13.25 13.21 34.58
N MET A 501 14.21 13.75 35.30
CA MET A 501 15.39 13.09 35.81
C MET A 501 15.71 13.61 37.23
N PRO A 502 16.59 12.96 38.00
CA PRO A 502 17.11 13.53 39.23
C PRO A 502 17.71 14.90 38.94
N ASN A 503 17.40 15.90 39.78
CA ASN A 503 17.93 17.25 39.66
C ASN A 503 19.44 17.21 39.89
N LEU A 504 20.24 17.56 38.88
CA LEU A 504 21.70 17.61 38.96
C LEU A 504 22.23 19.03 39.15
N GLU A 505 21.42 19.94 39.72
CA GLU A 505 21.82 21.32 40.04
C GLU A 505 22.56 22.03 38.90
N GLN A 506 21.83 22.41 37.83
CA GLN A 506 22.29 23.23 36.71
C GLN A 506 23.17 22.54 35.63
N GLU A 507 23.29 21.22 35.61
CA GLU A 507 24.02 20.51 34.57
C GLU A 507 23.10 19.64 33.69
N MET A 508 23.30 19.72 32.38
CA MET A 508 22.70 18.75 31.46
C MET A 508 23.38 17.39 31.64
N ALA A 509 22.57 16.36 31.83
CA ALA A 509 23.05 14.99 31.97
C ALA A 509 22.96 14.21 30.64
N LEU A 510 23.95 13.40 30.37
CA LEU A 510 23.90 12.44 29.28
C LEU A 510 22.87 11.38 29.63
N TYR A 511 21.69 11.46 28.95
CA TYR A 511 20.59 10.52 29.15
C TYR A 511 20.79 9.25 28.35
N TYR A 512 21.28 9.38 27.13
CA TYR A 512 21.44 8.29 26.20
C TYR A 512 22.62 8.53 25.28
N ALA A 513 23.43 7.51 25.07
CA ALA A 513 24.43 7.50 24.00
C ALA A 513 24.46 6.12 23.34
N LEU A 514 24.50 6.10 22.03
CA LEU A 514 24.64 4.88 21.25
C LEU A 514 25.75 5.05 20.23
N LYS A 515 26.77 4.22 20.32
CA LYS A 515 27.89 4.24 19.39
C LYS A 515 28.21 2.85 18.89
N GLY A 516 28.43 2.74 17.57
CA GLY A 516 28.81 1.46 17.00
C GLY A 516 29.22 1.56 15.54
N THR A 517 30.08 0.65 15.14
CA THR A 517 30.38 0.37 13.73
C THR A 517 30.25 -1.12 13.54
N THR A 518 29.34 -1.52 12.67
CA THR A 518 29.08 -2.92 12.38
C THR A 518 29.28 -3.19 10.89
N ASN A 519 29.91 -4.34 10.62
CA ASN A 519 30.12 -4.83 9.26
C ASN A 519 29.50 -6.22 9.15
N MET A 520 28.68 -6.43 8.16
CA MET A 520 28.08 -7.73 7.86
C MET A 520 28.40 -8.13 6.42
N LEU A 521 28.89 -9.34 6.26
CA LEU A 521 28.99 -10.02 4.98
C LEU A 521 28.29 -11.36 5.14
N SER A 522 27.22 -11.56 4.38
CA SER A 522 26.43 -12.79 4.47
C SER A 522 26.00 -13.29 3.11
N GLY A 523 25.73 -14.59 3.04
CA GLY A 523 25.20 -15.27 1.85
C GLY A 523 23.87 -15.95 2.13
N ARG A 524 22.95 -15.89 1.19
CA ARG A 524 21.69 -16.65 1.22
C ARG A 524 21.63 -17.58 0.02
N LEU A 525 21.19 -18.80 0.25
CA LEU A 525 20.86 -19.75 -0.80
C LEU A 525 19.41 -20.17 -0.67
N GLN A 526 18.69 -20.13 -1.77
CA GLN A 526 17.26 -20.40 -1.80
C GLN A 526 16.96 -21.33 -2.95
N ALA A 527 16.09 -22.30 -2.72
CA ALA A 527 15.59 -23.21 -3.75
C ALA A 527 14.10 -23.45 -3.55
N TYR A 528 13.35 -23.55 -4.62
CA TYR A 528 11.94 -23.93 -4.55
C TYR A 528 11.53 -24.82 -5.71
N ALA A 529 10.52 -25.66 -5.47
CA ALA A 529 9.81 -26.39 -6.50
C ALA A 529 8.32 -26.47 -6.14
N GLN A 530 7.44 -26.24 -7.11
CA GLN A 530 6.00 -26.41 -6.96
C GLN A 530 5.40 -27.01 -8.21
N ASN A 531 4.36 -27.81 -8.04
CA ASN A 531 3.55 -28.28 -9.13
C ASN A 531 2.08 -27.92 -8.92
N THR A 532 1.46 -27.35 -9.93
CA THR A 532 0.02 -27.16 -9.98
C THR A 532 -0.57 -28.23 -10.88
N TYR A 533 -1.43 -29.06 -10.32
CA TYR A 533 -2.16 -30.09 -11.06
C TYR A 533 -3.61 -29.65 -11.24
N GLN A 534 -4.10 -29.71 -12.48
CA GLN A 534 -5.45 -29.34 -12.83
C GLN A 534 -6.29 -30.60 -13.10
N TRP A 535 -7.36 -30.78 -12.33
CA TRP A 535 -8.41 -31.74 -12.65
C TRP A 535 -9.59 -31.03 -13.27
N SER A 536 -10.13 -31.59 -14.35
CA SER A 536 -11.38 -31.14 -14.95
C SER A 536 -12.37 -32.31 -14.93
N THR A 537 -13.51 -32.11 -14.29
CA THR A 537 -14.61 -33.08 -14.18
C THR A 537 -15.92 -32.41 -14.54
N ASP A 538 -16.97 -33.20 -14.76
CA ASP A 538 -18.34 -32.69 -15.00
C ASP A 538 -18.83 -31.84 -13.81
N LYS A 539 -18.27 -32.01 -12.62
CA LYS A 539 -18.60 -31.25 -11.40
C LYS A 539 -17.80 -29.96 -11.22
N GLY A 540 -16.86 -29.67 -12.15
CA GLY A 540 -16.05 -28.46 -12.11
C GLY A 540 -14.55 -28.71 -12.29
N LYS A 541 -13.77 -27.64 -12.09
CA LYS A 541 -12.31 -27.67 -12.19
C LYS A 541 -11.69 -27.52 -10.81
N VAL A 542 -10.65 -28.31 -10.53
CA VAL A 542 -9.88 -28.23 -9.30
C VAL A 542 -8.42 -28.01 -9.66
N TYR A 543 -7.79 -27.03 -9.04
CA TYR A 543 -6.34 -26.78 -9.12
C TYR A 543 -5.73 -27.12 -7.76
N LEU A 544 -4.79 -28.04 -7.73
CA LEU A 544 -4.00 -28.39 -6.56
C LEU A 544 -2.58 -27.91 -6.79
N THR A 545 -2.12 -26.97 -5.99
CA THR A 545 -0.72 -26.51 -5.99
C THR A 545 -0.05 -26.98 -4.72
N ALA A 546 1.01 -27.76 -4.86
CA ALA A 546 1.86 -28.20 -3.76
C ALA A 546 3.30 -27.82 -4.05
N GLY A 547 4.00 -27.32 -3.04
CA GLY A 547 5.37 -26.88 -3.23
C GLY A 547 6.16 -26.85 -1.94
N MET A 548 7.47 -26.79 -2.10
CA MET A 548 8.46 -26.68 -1.04
C MET A 548 9.48 -25.62 -1.39
N ARG A 549 9.81 -24.78 -0.42
CA ARG A 549 10.93 -23.85 -0.49
C ARG A 549 11.91 -24.17 0.62
N MET A 550 13.18 -24.03 0.33
CA MET A 550 14.30 -24.13 1.27
C MET A 550 15.08 -22.82 1.21
N ASN A 551 15.37 -22.23 2.35
CA ASN A 551 16.23 -21.07 2.46
C ASN A 551 17.33 -21.37 3.48
N TRP A 552 18.58 -21.06 3.15
CA TRP A 552 19.71 -21.11 4.05
C TRP A 552 20.40 -19.74 4.10
N TRP A 553 20.68 -19.27 5.30
CA TRP A 553 21.36 -18.01 5.52
C TRP A 553 22.66 -18.23 6.33
N SER A 554 23.77 -17.77 5.79
CA SER A 554 25.09 -18.03 6.37
C SER A 554 25.33 -17.29 7.69
N PHE A 555 24.63 -16.15 7.93
CA PHE A 555 24.83 -15.35 9.14
C PHE A 555 24.31 -16.04 10.40
N THR A 556 23.13 -16.61 10.36
CA THR A 556 22.52 -17.39 11.47
C THR A 556 22.72 -18.88 11.31
N ASN A 557 23.19 -19.33 10.15
CA ASN A 557 23.36 -20.73 9.75
C ASN A 557 22.06 -21.57 9.89
N GLU A 558 20.91 -20.96 9.63
CA GLU A 558 19.62 -21.64 9.67
C GLU A 558 19.20 -22.17 8.30
N VAL A 559 18.57 -23.35 8.30
CA VAL A 559 17.88 -23.92 7.14
C VAL A 559 16.38 -23.89 7.40
N LEU A 560 15.64 -23.22 6.52
CA LEU A 560 14.23 -22.88 6.69
C LEU A 560 13.36 -23.58 5.64
N PRO A 561 12.79 -24.76 5.95
CA PRO A 561 11.89 -25.47 5.05
C PRO A 561 10.46 -24.90 5.11
N SER A 562 9.94 -24.47 3.98
CA SER A 562 8.63 -23.80 3.84
C SER A 562 7.69 -24.59 2.92
N PRO A 563 7.05 -25.68 3.38
CA PRO A 563 6.04 -26.40 2.61
C PRO A 563 4.76 -25.56 2.51
N ARG A 564 4.14 -25.53 1.32
CA ARG A 564 2.88 -24.84 1.07
C ARG A 564 1.97 -25.68 0.19
N LEU A 565 0.69 -25.59 0.47
CA LEU A 565 -0.37 -26.28 -0.25
C LEU A 565 -1.52 -25.33 -0.52
N SER A 566 -2.03 -25.31 -1.73
CA SER A 566 -3.25 -24.58 -2.04
C SER A 566 -4.17 -25.39 -2.95
N VAL A 567 -5.47 -25.23 -2.74
CA VAL A 567 -6.53 -25.84 -3.53
C VAL A 567 -7.47 -24.74 -3.98
N VAL A 568 -7.73 -24.70 -5.28
CA VAL A 568 -8.76 -23.82 -5.86
C VAL A 568 -9.78 -24.71 -6.55
N TRP A 569 -11.05 -24.57 -6.17
CA TRP A 569 -12.14 -25.31 -6.75
C TRP A 569 -13.15 -24.37 -7.42
N LEU A 570 -13.39 -24.60 -8.70
CA LEU A 570 -14.38 -23.92 -9.53
C LEU A 570 -15.51 -24.93 -9.80
N PRO A 571 -16.58 -24.92 -8.99
CA PRO A 571 -17.68 -25.87 -9.20
C PRO A 571 -18.43 -25.59 -10.51
N GLY A 572 -18.93 -26.65 -11.15
CA GLY A 572 -19.77 -26.56 -12.34
C GLY A 572 -21.23 -26.20 -12.04
N TRP A 573 -21.47 -25.36 -11.00
CA TRP A 573 -22.83 -24.96 -10.58
C TRP A 573 -23.38 -23.88 -11.51
N LYS A 574 -24.69 -23.70 -11.47
CA LYS A 574 -25.35 -22.58 -12.18
C LYS A 574 -24.91 -21.20 -11.65
N ARG A 575 -24.53 -21.14 -10.36
CA ARG A 575 -23.99 -19.95 -9.72
C ARG A 575 -22.48 -20.01 -9.79
N ASP A 576 -21.88 -18.91 -10.14
CA ASP A 576 -20.44 -18.81 -10.40
C ASP A 576 -19.66 -18.55 -9.10
N PHE A 577 -19.24 -19.64 -8.47
CA PHE A 577 -18.40 -19.61 -7.27
C PHE A 577 -16.97 -20.06 -7.58
N THR A 578 -16.02 -19.52 -6.85
CA THR A 578 -14.64 -20.05 -6.73
C THR A 578 -14.33 -20.21 -5.25
N PHE A 579 -13.91 -21.39 -4.84
CA PHE A 579 -13.44 -21.65 -3.47
C PHE A 579 -11.95 -21.82 -3.47
N ARG A 580 -11.27 -21.22 -2.47
CA ARG A 580 -9.81 -21.28 -2.31
C ARG A 580 -9.47 -21.65 -0.87
N VAL A 581 -8.49 -22.54 -0.72
CA VAL A 581 -7.90 -22.87 0.56
C VAL A 581 -6.39 -22.93 0.39
N ALA A 582 -5.65 -22.22 1.22
CA ALA A 582 -4.20 -22.32 1.25
C ALA A 582 -3.70 -22.49 2.68
N THR A 583 -2.69 -23.30 2.84
CA THR A 583 -1.99 -23.47 4.12
C THR A 583 -0.50 -23.68 3.88
N GLY A 584 0.32 -23.33 4.86
CA GLY A 584 1.76 -23.50 4.77
C GLY A 584 2.55 -22.88 5.89
N LEU A 585 3.84 -23.15 5.87
CA LEU A 585 4.82 -22.52 6.74
C LEU A 585 5.51 -21.39 5.97
N TYR A 586 5.59 -20.25 6.63
CA TYR A 586 6.24 -19.06 6.12
C TYR A 586 7.31 -18.64 7.10
N TYR A 587 8.49 -18.34 6.61
CA TYR A 587 9.59 -17.84 7.43
C TYR A 587 9.99 -16.47 6.95
N GLN A 588 10.40 -15.65 7.90
CA GLN A 588 11.06 -14.37 7.65
C GLN A 588 12.39 -14.37 8.37
N ALA A 589 13.47 -14.39 7.61
CA ALA A 589 14.79 -14.19 8.17
C ALA A 589 14.91 -12.76 8.70
N PRO A 590 15.60 -12.54 9.83
CA PRO A 590 15.79 -11.20 10.35
C PRO A 590 16.43 -10.29 9.32
N PHE A 591 15.96 -9.07 9.23
CA PHE A 591 16.64 -8.03 8.45
C PHE A 591 17.64 -7.27 9.34
N TYR A 592 18.48 -6.50 8.74
CA TYR A 592 19.65 -5.93 9.44
C TYR A 592 19.30 -5.17 10.73
N LYS A 593 18.23 -4.37 10.76
CA LYS A 593 17.84 -3.62 11.98
C LYS A 593 17.43 -4.53 13.14
N GLU A 594 16.78 -5.65 12.86
CA GLU A 594 16.39 -6.65 13.86
C GLU A 594 17.61 -7.32 14.52
N LEU A 595 18.71 -7.45 13.78
CA LEU A 595 19.94 -8.04 14.31
C LEU A 595 20.68 -7.15 15.30
N ARG A 596 20.37 -5.85 15.37
CA ARG A 596 21.04 -4.89 16.23
C ARG A 596 20.63 -5.09 17.68
N GLN A 597 21.48 -5.67 18.47
CA GLN A 597 21.31 -5.75 19.91
C GLN A 597 22.09 -4.64 20.60
N VAL A 598 21.40 -3.85 21.41
CA VAL A 598 22.02 -2.81 22.26
C VAL A 598 22.49 -3.46 23.54
N VAL A 599 23.79 -3.39 23.80
CA VAL A 599 24.43 -3.89 25.02
C VAL A 599 24.92 -2.68 25.82
N GLN A 600 24.48 -2.60 27.07
CA GLN A 600 24.92 -1.59 27.99
C GLN A 600 26.34 -1.93 28.41
N ASP A 601 27.27 -1.02 28.14
CA ASP A 601 28.66 -1.11 28.62
C ASP A 601 28.79 -0.37 29.96
N ASP A 602 29.89 -0.50 30.65
CA ASP A 602 30.12 0.24 31.89
C ASP A 602 29.97 1.75 31.68
N GLY A 603 28.86 2.33 32.13
CA GLY A 603 28.53 3.74 32.00
C GLY A 603 27.29 4.04 31.12
N ALA A 604 27.11 5.31 30.72
CA ALA A 604 25.97 5.78 29.92
C ALA A 604 26.05 5.45 28.43
N VAL A 605 27.12 4.84 27.94
CA VAL A 605 27.36 4.56 26.54
C VAL A 605 26.93 3.13 26.22
N ASN A 606 25.92 3.01 25.34
CA ASN A 606 25.49 1.73 24.79
C ASN A 606 26.28 1.40 23.53
N ARG A 607 26.55 0.10 23.32
CA ARG A 607 27.19 -0.40 22.09
C ARG A 607 26.27 -1.31 21.32
N ILE A 608 26.46 -1.35 20.01
CA ILE A 608 25.69 -2.22 19.11
C ILE A 608 26.51 -3.45 18.78
N HIS A 609 25.88 -4.60 18.96
CA HIS A 609 26.34 -5.89 18.46
C HIS A 609 25.30 -6.50 17.54
N LEU A 610 25.75 -7.25 16.52
CA LEU A 610 24.83 -8.02 15.68
C LEU A 610 24.61 -9.40 16.30
N ASN A 611 23.35 -9.71 16.62
CA ASN A 611 22.98 -11.00 17.20
C ASN A 611 22.86 -12.07 16.10
N ASN A 612 23.86 -12.92 15.97
CA ASN A 612 23.83 -14.05 15.06
C ASN A 612 23.04 -15.27 15.57
N LYS A 613 22.50 -15.20 16.79
CA LYS A 613 21.63 -16.23 17.37
C LYS A 613 20.16 -15.94 17.19
N LEU A 614 19.81 -14.75 16.67
CA LEU A 614 18.43 -14.38 16.37
C LEU A 614 17.91 -15.28 15.27
N LYS A 615 16.84 -16.01 15.56
CA LYS A 615 16.26 -16.99 14.63
C LYS A 615 15.22 -16.34 13.75
N ALA A 616 15.05 -16.91 12.54
CA ALA A 616 13.97 -16.52 11.66
C ALA A 616 12.60 -16.67 12.33
N GLN A 617 11.78 -15.64 12.22
CA GLN A 617 10.38 -15.68 12.63
C GLN A 617 9.65 -16.71 11.77
N ARG A 618 8.70 -17.45 12.35
CA ARG A 618 7.95 -18.51 11.67
C ARG A 618 6.46 -18.31 11.85
N SER A 619 5.72 -18.41 10.75
CA SER A 619 4.27 -18.30 10.71
C SER A 619 3.65 -19.52 10.05
N TRP A 620 2.78 -20.24 10.74
CA TRP A 620 1.85 -21.17 10.11
C TRP A 620 0.58 -20.42 9.74
N GLN A 621 0.14 -20.56 8.50
CA GLN A 621 -1.01 -19.84 7.98
C GLN A 621 -2.04 -20.78 7.38
N LEU A 622 -3.31 -20.42 7.55
CA LEU A 622 -4.46 -21.01 6.89
C LEU A 622 -5.32 -19.86 6.34
N VAL A 623 -5.61 -19.91 5.05
CA VAL A 623 -6.47 -18.93 4.37
C VAL A 623 -7.56 -19.70 3.63
N MET A 624 -8.82 -19.34 3.87
CA MET A 624 -9.99 -19.90 3.20
C MET A 624 -10.77 -18.77 2.55
N GLY A 625 -10.94 -18.83 1.26
CA GLY A 625 -11.61 -17.77 0.49
C GLY A 625 -12.68 -18.30 -0.44
N THR A 626 -13.66 -17.46 -0.71
CA THR A 626 -14.67 -17.68 -1.74
C THR A 626 -14.91 -16.41 -2.52
N ASP A 627 -15.03 -16.57 -3.85
CA ASP A 627 -15.51 -15.53 -4.74
C ASP A 627 -16.86 -15.94 -5.28
N TYR A 628 -17.79 -15.02 -5.32
CA TYR A 628 -19.09 -15.17 -5.96
C TYR A 628 -19.23 -14.12 -7.04
N TYR A 629 -19.31 -14.57 -8.29
CA TYR A 629 -19.52 -13.71 -9.45
C TYR A 629 -21.01 -13.70 -9.79
N PHE A 630 -21.58 -12.52 -9.88
CA PHE A 630 -23.00 -12.35 -10.18
C PHE A 630 -23.26 -11.09 -11.00
N ARG A 631 -24.47 -10.98 -11.51
CA ARG A 631 -24.94 -9.76 -12.16
C ARG A 631 -26.03 -9.10 -11.32
N ALA A 632 -25.88 -7.83 -11.09
CA ALA A 632 -26.92 -6.97 -10.53
C ALA A 632 -27.12 -5.79 -11.49
N TRP A 633 -28.35 -5.43 -11.74
CA TRP A 633 -28.72 -4.38 -12.71
C TRP A 633 -28.12 -4.57 -14.12
N GLY A 634 -27.93 -5.83 -14.54
CA GLY A 634 -27.29 -6.17 -15.82
C GLY A 634 -25.79 -6.05 -15.87
N ARG A 635 -25.12 -5.68 -14.76
CA ARG A 635 -23.69 -5.37 -14.64
C ARG A 635 -22.94 -6.45 -13.85
N PRO A 636 -21.65 -6.64 -14.09
CA PRO A 636 -20.84 -7.63 -13.37
C PRO A 636 -20.49 -7.15 -11.96
N PHE A 637 -20.64 -8.05 -11.00
CA PHE A 637 -20.22 -7.90 -9.62
C PHE A 637 -19.45 -9.12 -9.15
N LYS A 638 -18.52 -8.89 -8.26
CA LYS A 638 -17.77 -9.92 -7.53
C LYS A 638 -17.85 -9.66 -6.04
N PHE A 639 -18.30 -10.64 -5.29
CA PHE A 639 -18.20 -10.65 -3.83
C PHE A 639 -17.12 -11.63 -3.43
N THR A 640 -16.16 -11.17 -2.63
CA THR A 640 -15.07 -11.98 -2.06
C THR A 640 -15.21 -12.01 -0.55
N ALA A 641 -15.08 -13.18 0.04
CA ALA A 641 -14.97 -13.36 1.48
C ALA A 641 -13.78 -14.29 1.77
N GLU A 642 -12.88 -13.86 2.66
CA GLU A 642 -11.71 -14.64 3.09
C GLU A 642 -11.61 -14.66 4.61
N ALA A 643 -11.58 -15.85 5.21
CA ALA A 643 -11.23 -16.08 6.59
C ALA A 643 -9.79 -16.55 6.67
N TYR A 644 -9.03 -16.06 7.64
CA TYR A 644 -7.63 -16.41 7.79
C TYR A 644 -7.22 -16.57 9.25
N GLY A 645 -6.18 -17.38 9.44
CA GLY A 645 -5.51 -17.56 10.71
C GLY A 645 -4.00 -17.65 10.52
N LYS A 646 -3.24 -16.98 11.38
CA LYS A 646 -1.78 -17.04 11.46
C LYS A 646 -1.41 -17.41 12.90
N LEU A 647 -0.51 -18.36 13.07
CA LEU A 647 0.18 -18.64 14.34
C LEU A 647 1.63 -18.32 14.13
N ILE A 648 2.17 -17.43 14.94
CA ILE A 648 3.52 -16.91 14.77
C ILE A 648 4.34 -17.26 16.00
N ASP A 649 5.48 -17.86 15.79
CA ASP A 649 6.45 -18.13 16.84
C ASP A 649 7.82 -17.47 16.52
N ARG A 650 8.67 -17.41 17.53
CA ARG A 650 9.98 -16.76 17.45
C ARG A 650 9.88 -15.30 17.00
N MET A 651 8.80 -14.62 17.39
CA MET A 651 8.66 -13.20 17.13
C MET A 651 9.72 -12.41 17.88
N GLU A 652 10.16 -11.34 17.26
CA GLU A 652 10.93 -10.29 17.88
C GLU A 652 10.00 -9.14 18.25
N SER A 653 10.02 -8.74 19.51
CA SER A 653 9.26 -7.57 19.92
C SER A 653 10.00 -6.28 19.59
N TYR A 654 9.24 -5.20 19.49
CA TYR A 654 9.82 -3.87 19.37
C TYR A 654 9.00 -2.85 20.15
N THR A 655 9.57 -1.70 20.38
CA THR A 655 8.88 -0.54 20.93
C THR A 655 8.85 0.56 19.89
N VAL A 656 7.80 1.38 19.93
CA VAL A 656 7.66 2.56 19.08
C VAL A 656 7.79 3.78 20.00
N ASP A 657 8.86 4.55 19.80
CA ASP A 657 9.10 5.80 20.45
C ASP A 657 8.85 6.93 19.44
N ASN A 658 7.70 7.61 19.59
CA ASN A 658 7.16 8.54 18.61
C ASN A 658 6.99 7.87 17.22
N VAL A 659 7.95 8.00 16.32
CA VAL A 659 8.00 7.37 15.00
C VAL A 659 9.17 6.39 14.83
N ARG A 660 9.99 6.21 15.87
CA ARG A 660 11.18 5.34 15.84
C ARG A 660 10.83 3.95 16.35
N VAL A 661 11.12 2.93 15.55
CA VAL A 661 10.99 1.52 15.93
C VAL A 661 12.33 1.04 16.50
N ARG A 662 12.27 0.49 17.71
CA ARG A 662 13.43 -0.11 18.41
C ARG A 662 13.17 -1.58 18.64
N TYR A 663 13.88 -2.43 17.92
CA TYR A 663 13.78 -3.89 18.02
C TYR A 663 14.51 -4.40 19.28
N SER A 664 14.01 -5.50 19.85
CA SER A 664 14.61 -6.12 21.04
C SER A 664 15.92 -6.85 20.74
N GLY A 665 16.14 -7.25 19.48
CA GLY A 665 17.30 -8.03 19.04
C GLY A 665 17.25 -9.49 19.50
N VAL A 666 16.11 -9.99 20.00
CA VAL A 666 15.92 -11.36 20.49
C VAL A 666 14.53 -11.90 20.15
N ASN A 667 14.41 -13.22 19.99
CA ASN A 667 13.10 -13.88 19.83
C ASN A 667 12.41 -14.02 21.18
N ASP A 668 11.73 -13.00 21.64
CA ASP A 668 11.17 -12.89 22.98
C ASP A 668 9.65 -13.10 23.05
N SER A 669 9.00 -13.27 21.91
CA SER A 669 7.53 -13.31 21.86
C SER A 669 6.98 -14.31 20.84
N GLU A 670 5.70 -14.61 20.99
CA GLU A 670 4.89 -15.41 20.06
C GLU A 670 3.52 -14.76 19.91
N GLY A 671 2.80 -15.07 18.82
CA GLY A 671 1.55 -14.40 18.52
C GLY A 671 0.59 -15.20 17.67
N TYR A 672 -0.60 -14.67 17.54
CA TYR A 672 -1.60 -15.14 16.57
C TYR A 672 -2.38 -13.99 15.97
N THR A 673 -2.86 -14.20 14.74
CA THR A 673 -3.80 -13.30 14.09
C THR A 673 -4.94 -14.12 13.48
N LEU A 674 -6.17 -13.71 13.75
CA LEU A 674 -7.40 -14.29 13.18
C LEU A 674 -8.21 -13.16 12.56
N GLY A 675 -8.79 -13.38 11.39
CA GLY A 675 -9.58 -12.33 10.77
C GLY A 675 -10.46 -12.79 9.63
N LEU A 676 -11.29 -11.85 9.18
CA LEU A 676 -12.23 -11.98 8.09
C LEU A 676 -12.16 -10.74 7.21
N ASP A 677 -11.95 -10.95 5.92
CA ASP A 677 -11.92 -9.93 4.89
C ASP A 677 -13.11 -10.09 3.95
N LEU A 678 -13.83 -9.02 3.70
CA LEU A 678 -14.96 -8.96 2.78
C LEU A 678 -14.71 -7.88 1.73
N LYS A 679 -14.97 -8.18 0.46
CA LYS A 679 -14.88 -7.19 -0.63
C LYS A 679 -16.04 -7.37 -1.60
N LEU A 680 -16.73 -6.30 -1.85
CA LEU A 680 -17.71 -6.20 -2.94
C LEU A 680 -17.16 -5.26 -4.01
N MET A 681 -16.92 -5.79 -5.19
CA MET A 681 -16.40 -5.05 -6.34
C MET A 681 -17.37 -5.18 -7.51
N GLY A 682 -17.54 -4.13 -8.29
CA GLY A 682 -18.35 -4.20 -9.51
C GLY A 682 -18.60 -2.83 -10.13
N GLU A 683 -19.29 -2.84 -11.24
CA GLU A 683 -19.69 -1.65 -11.98
C GLU A 683 -20.96 -1.04 -11.37
N LEU A 684 -20.83 -0.21 -10.34
CA LEU A 684 -21.94 0.61 -9.83
C LEU A 684 -22.38 1.63 -10.88
N VAL A 685 -21.44 2.12 -11.66
CA VAL A 685 -21.63 2.96 -12.85
C VAL A 685 -21.09 2.19 -14.06
N PRO A 686 -21.77 2.13 -15.21
CA PRO A 686 -21.32 1.36 -16.37
C PRO A 686 -19.89 1.70 -16.78
N GLY A 687 -19.02 0.69 -16.87
CA GLY A 687 -17.62 0.87 -17.26
C GLY A 687 -16.73 1.57 -16.21
N ALA A 688 -17.20 1.73 -14.97
CA ALA A 688 -16.44 2.27 -13.85
C ALA A 688 -16.47 1.30 -12.66
N ASP A 689 -15.32 0.68 -12.38
CA ASP A 689 -15.18 -0.24 -11.26
C ASP A 689 -15.15 0.53 -9.94
N SER A 690 -15.98 0.09 -9.02
CA SER A 690 -16.04 0.58 -7.64
C SER A 690 -16.04 -0.59 -6.68
N TRP A 691 -15.55 -0.38 -5.45
CA TRP A 691 -15.56 -1.45 -4.46
C TRP A 691 -15.65 -0.93 -3.03
N ILE A 692 -16.13 -1.81 -2.19
CA ILE A 692 -16.17 -1.66 -0.75
C ILE A 692 -15.40 -2.83 -0.16
N SER A 693 -14.43 -2.56 0.68
CA SER A 693 -13.64 -3.55 1.42
C SER A 693 -13.86 -3.35 2.91
N PHE A 694 -14.17 -4.42 3.60
CA PHE A 694 -14.28 -4.45 5.04
C PHE A 694 -13.43 -5.57 5.61
N SER A 695 -12.61 -5.27 6.59
CA SER A 695 -11.74 -6.22 7.27
C SER A 695 -11.94 -6.15 8.77
N THR A 696 -12.00 -7.30 9.40
CA THR A 696 -11.95 -7.40 10.86
C THR A 696 -10.92 -8.42 11.28
N MET A 697 -10.11 -8.08 12.30
CA MET A 697 -9.10 -8.99 12.81
C MET A 697 -8.87 -8.84 14.29
N ARG A 698 -8.27 -9.88 14.87
CA ARG A 698 -7.70 -9.86 16.19
C ARG A 698 -6.27 -10.38 16.11
N SER A 699 -5.31 -9.54 16.48
CA SER A 699 -3.89 -9.85 16.46
C SER A 699 -3.30 -9.65 17.85
N ARG A 700 -2.77 -10.73 18.42
CA ARG A 700 -2.30 -10.77 19.82
C ARG A 700 -0.90 -11.35 19.87
N MET A 701 -0.13 -10.85 20.83
CA MET A 701 1.20 -11.38 21.16
C MET A 701 1.33 -11.59 22.66
N ARG A 702 2.22 -12.48 23.05
CA ARG A 702 2.64 -12.66 24.45
C ARG A 702 4.16 -12.83 24.50
N PHE A 703 4.76 -12.39 25.59
CA PHE A 703 6.18 -12.63 25.85
C PHE A 703 6.40 -14.06 26.34
N VAL A 704 7.52 -14.65 25.90
CA VAL A 704 7.92 -15.99 26.36
C VAL A 704 8.33 -15.94 27.85
N ASP A 705 9.07 -14.88 28.23
CA ASP A 705 9.39 -14.56 29.62
C ASP A 705 8.57 -13.34 30.05
N ASP A 706 7.35 -13.59 30.48
CA ASP A 706 6.38 -12.53 30.84
C ASP A 706 6.60 -12.04 32.27
N LYS A 707 7.70 -11.30 32.49
CA LYS A 707 8.07 -10.73 33.80
C LYS A 707 7.02 -9.82 34.41
N TYR A 708 6.15 -9.25 33.60
CA TYR A 708 5.15 -8.28 34.02
C TYR A 708 3.73 -8.87 34.10
N GLU A 709 3.59 -10.17 33.82
CA GLU A 709 2.29 -10.88 33.81
C GLU A 709 1.26 -10.24 32.85
N LEU A 710 1.72 -9.82 31.67
CA LEU A 710 0.91 -9.12 30.67
C LEU A 710 -0.10 -10.06 29.99
N GLY A 711 0.24 -11.36 29.88
CA GLY A 711 -0.56 -12.33 29.12
C GLY A 711 -0.64 -11.98 27.63
N TRP A 712 -1.81 -12.10 27.04
CA TRP A 712 -2.04 -11.77 25.62
C TRP A 712 -2.39 -10.29 25.44
N ILE A 713 -1.47 -9.53 24.85
CA ILE A 713 -1.61 -8.10 24.54
C ILE A 713 -1.81 -7.87 23.03
N PRO A 714 -2.36 -6.74 22.59
CA PRO A 714 -2.42 -6.39 21.19
C PRO A 714 -1.03 -6.36 20.53
N THR A 715 -0.93 -6.77 19.27
CA THR A 715 0.26 -6.44 18.46
C THR A 715 0.22 -4.96 18.07
N PRO A 716 1.36 -4.32 17.81
CA PRO A 716 1.40 -2.89 17.44
C PRO A 716 0.59 -2.53 16.20
N GLN A 717 0.33 -3.50 15.30
CA GLN A 717 -0.44 -3.31 14.07
C GLN A 717 -1.89 -3.81 14.18
N GLU A 718 -2.38 -4.16 15.38
CA GLU A 718 -3.77 -4.57 15.52
C GLU A 718 -4.70 -3.41 15.18
N GLN A 719 -5.54 -3.59 14.17
CA GLN A 719 -6.69 -2.75 13.85
C GLN A 719 -7.90 -3.67 13.72
N ARG A 720 -8.78 -3.68 14.71
CA ARG A 720 -9.88 -4.66 14.78
C ARG A 720 -10.87 -4.52 13.64
N TYR A 721 -11.00 -3.34 13.06
CA TYR A 721 -11.81 -3.09 11.88
C TYR A 721 -11.17 -2.06 10.97
N ASN A 722 -11.35 -2.29 9.67
CA ASN A 722 -10.94 -1.38 8.60
C ASN A 722 -12.01 -1.42 7.51
N LEU A 723 -12.55 -0.27 7.14
CA LEU A 723 -13.50 -0.09 6.06
C LEU A 723 -12.92 0.86 5.03
N THR A 724 -12.81 0.42 3.78
CA THR A 724 -12.40 1.27 2.68
C THR A 724 -13.45 1.23 1.56
N ILE A 725 -13.71 2.40 0.98
CA ILE A 725 -14.62 2.54 -0.16
C ILE A 725 -13.88 3.30 -1.24
N TYR A 726 -13.83 2.72 -2.42
CA TYR A 726 -13.47 3.43 -3.63
C TYR A 726 -14.66 3.49 -4.56
N PHE A 727 -15.04 4.68 -4.94
CA PHE A 727 -16.14 4.93 -5.83
C PHE A 727 -15.70 5.80 -6.99
N GLN A 728 -16.05 5.39 -8.20
CA GLN A 728 -15.80 6.12 -9.44
C GLN A 728 -17.10 6.33 -10.17
N ASP A 729 -17.30 7.54 -10.65
CA ASP A 729 -18.46 7.93 -11.46
C ASP A 729 -18.05 8.87 -12.60
N TYR A 730 -18.92 9.00 -13.58
CA TYR A 730 -18.83 9.99 -14.65
C TYR A 730 -20.21 10.54 -14.95
N LEU A 731 -20.28 11.76 -15.49
CA LEU A 731 -21.53 12.35 -15.88
C LEU A 731 -22.09 11.61 -17.12
N PRO A 732 -23.27 10.98 -17.07
CA PRO A 732 -23.77 10.11 -18.15
C PRO A 732 -23.83 10.77 -19.53
N GLN A 733 -24.16 12.07 -19.57
CA GLN A 733 -24.23 12.85 -20.82
C GLN A 733 -22.86 13.45 -21.23
N LEU A 734 -21.90 13.49 -20.31
CA LEU A 734 -20.60 14.10 -20.45
C LEU A 734 -19.50 13.19 -19.84
N PRO A 735 -19.24 12.01 -20.42
CA PRO A 735 -18.35 11.00 -19.83
C PRO A 735 -16.89 11.45 -19.70
N GLN A 736 -16.52 12.58 -20.30
CA GLN A 736 -15.22 13.21 -20.10
C GLN A 736 -15.03 13.80 -18.70
N TYR A 737 -16.11 14.02 -17.93
CA TYR A 737 -16.06 14.46 -16.54
C TYR A 737 -16.19 13.25 -15.64
N LYS A 738 -15.18 12.99 -14.83
CA LYS A 738 -15.12 11.86 -13.89
C LYS A 738 -14.95 12.37 -12.48
N VAL A 739 -15.54 11.64 -11.54
CA VAL A 739 -15.41 11.88 -10.10
C VAL A 739 -14.89 10.61 -9.45
N HIS A 740 -13.98 10.76 -8.52
CA HIS A 740 -13.37 9.68 -7.75
C HIS A 740 -13.49 10.01 -6.27
N LEU A 741 -13.88 9.05 -5.48
CA LEU A 741 -13.98 9.17 -4.03
C LEU A 741 -13.27 7.98 -3.38
N LYS A 742 -12.41 8.28 -2.42
CA LYS A 742 -11.77 7.30 -1.55
C LYS A 742 -12.15 7.63 -0.11
N PHE A 743 -12.73 6.67 0.58
CA PHE A 743 -13.05 6.75 2.00
C PHE A 743 -12.31 5.66 2.76
N ILE A 744 -11.71 6.01 3.88
CA ILE A 744 -11.03 5.10 4.80
C ILE A 744 -11.53 5.37 6.21
N TYR A 745 -11.92 4.31 6.91
CA TYR A 745 -12.24 4.32 8.32
C TYR A 745 -11.62 3.11 8.99
N SER A 746 -10.73 3.31 9.93
CA SER A 746 -10.07 2.22 10.64
C SER A 746 -9.90 2.54 12.12
N GLU A 747 -9.84 1.49 12.94
CA GLU A 747 -9.51 1.64 14.34
C GLU A 747 -8.11 2.22 14.51
N GLY A 748 -7.95 3.07 15.54
CA GLY A 748 -6.65 3.60 15.92
C GLY A 748 -5.69 2.50 16.37
N MET A 749 -4.41 2.61 16.02
CA MET A 749 -3.39 1.63 16.41
C MET A 749 -3.15 1.61 17.91
N PRO A 750 -2.74 0.44 18.48
CA PRO A 750 -2.30 0.34 19.85
C PRO A 750 -1.05 1.16 20.12
N TYR A 751 -0.98 1.80 21.27
CA TYR A 751 0.23 2.46 21.77
C TYR A 751 0.54 2.07 23.21
N GLY A 752 1.81 2.15 23.61
CA GLY A 752 2.27 1.95 24.96
C GLY A 752 2.42 3.27 25.72
N TYR A 753 2.32 3.20 27.03
CA TYR A 753 2.64 4.32 27.92
C TYR A 753 4.15 4.31 28.22
N PRO A 754 4.87 5.41 28.01
CA PRO A 754 6.30 5.48 28.35
C PRO A 754 6.55 5.12 29.82
N ARG A 755 7.66 4.44 30.09
CA ARG A 755 8.09 4.04 31.45
C ARG A 755 7.12 3.11 32.19
N ASN A 756 6.13 2.53 31.50
CA ASN A 756 5.18 1.60 32.11
C ASN A 756 5.01 0.34 31.23
N GLU A 757 5.90 -0.62 31.42
CA GLU A 757 5.87 -1.88 30.68
C GLU A 757 4.58 -2.67 30.89
N LYS A 758 3.89 -2.50 32.03
CA LYS A 758 2.60 -3.14 32.30
C LYS A 758 1.45 -2.62 31.42
N LEU A 759 1.62 -1.46 30.83
CA LEU A 759 0.64 -0.84 29.92
C LEU A 759 1.12 -0.86 28.45
N ARG A 760 2.03 -1.76 28.11
CA ARG A 760 2.54 -1.91 26.75
C ARG A 760 1.41 -2.26 25.79
N TYR A 761 1.21 -1.46 24.76
CA TYR A 761 0.14 -1.57 23.74
C TYR A 761 -1.29 -1.64 24.27
N MET A 762 -1.54 -1.17 25.48
CA MET A 762 -2.90 -1.20 26.08
C MET A 762 -3.74 0.03 25.74
N GLY A 763 -3.11 1.13 25.31
CA GLY A 763 -3.80 2.30 24.79
C GLY A 763 -4.17 2.12 23.31
N HIS A 764 -5.24 2.79 22.86
CA HIS A 764 -5.59 2.90 21.43
C HIS A 764 -5.63 4.36 21.03
N MET A 765 -5.06 4.67 19.87
CA MET A 765 -5.17 5.99 19.25
C MET A 765 -6.63 6.27 18.86
N ALA A 766 -6.94 7.50 18.54
CA ALA A 766 -8.21 7.84 17.92
C ALA A 766 -8.37 7.11 16.58
N ASP A 767 -9.62 6.78 16.23
CA ASP A 767 -9.92 6.12 14.96
C ASP A 767 -9.49 7.00 13.79
N TYR A 768 -8.89 6.37 12.79
CA TYR A 768 -8.46 7.04 11.56
C TYR A 768 -9.63 7.18 10.61
N GLN A 769 -9.92 8.42 10.18
CA GLN A 769 -11.01 8.74 9.28
C GLN A 769 -10.52 9.68 8.17
N ARG A 770 -10.77 9.31 6.91
CA ARG A 770 -10.34 10.14 5.80
C ARG A 770 -11.27 10.00 4.60
N VAL A 771 -11.59 11.12 4.00
CA VAL A 771 -12.28 11.21 2.73
C VAL A 771 -11.44 12.02 1.76
N ASP A 772 -11.06 11.42 0.65
CA ASP A 772 -10.39 12.10 -0.47
C ASP A 772 -11.33 12.08 -1.68
N ILE A 773 -11.47 13.21 -2.34
CA ILE A 773 -12.30 13.33 -3.55
C ILE A 773 -11.48 13.93 -4.68
N GLY A 774 -11.67 13.42 -5.89
CA GLY A 774 -11.08 13.95 -7.12
C GLY A 774 -12.13 14.18 -8.19
N ALA A 775 -12.06 15.27 -8.91
CA ALA A 775 -12.84 15.53 -10.10
C ALA A 775 -11.90 15.80 -11.28
N SER A 776 -12.12 15.11 -12.39
CA SER A 776 -11.27 15.24 -13.57
C SER A 776 -12.05 15.48 -14.84
N ARG A 777 -11.45 16.23 -15.78
CA ARG A 777 -11.91 16.35 -17.15
C ARG A 777 -10.83 15.87 -18.09
N VAL A 778 -11.22 14.94 -18.96
CA VAL A 778 -10.34 14.41 -20.02
C VAL A 778 -10.69 15.09 -21.34
N PHE A 779 -9.68 15.59 -22.04
CA PHE A 779 -9.76 16.18 -23.35
C PHE A 779 -9.11 15.23 -24.35
N SER A 780 -9.84 14.81 -25.36
CA SER A 780 -9.37 13.87 -26.38
C SER A 780 -10.01 14.16 -27.74
N ALA A 781 -9.50 13.56 -28.78
CA ALA A 781 -10.08 13.67 -30.12
C ALA A 781 -11.50 13.11 -30.21
N ALA A 782 -11.88 12.21 -29.29
CA ALA A 782 -13.23 11.66 -29.22
C ALA A 782 -14.25 12.65 -28.63
N THR A 783 -13.84 13.45 -27.64
CA THR A 783 -14.71 14.35 -26.90
C THR A 783 -14.64 15.80 -27.39
N ASP A 784 -13.51 16.24 -27.93
CA ASP A 784 -13.25 17.65 -28.24
C ASP A 784 -12.80 17.84 -29.70
N LYS A 785 -13.64 18.52 -30.52
CA LYS A 785 -13.39 18.71 -31.96
C LYS A 785 -12.05 19.38 -32.26
N TRP A 786 -11.57 20.29 -31.42
CA TRP A 786 -10.29 20.96 -31.60
C TRP A 786 -9.08 20.03 -31.38
N MET A 787 -9.23 18.99 -30.54
CA MET A 787 -8.19 17.98 -30.32
C MET A 787 -7.92 17.11 -31.55
N LYS A 788 -8.90 16.98 -32.47
CA LYS A 788 -8.71 16.25 -33.73
C LYS A 788 -7.64 16.88 -34.62
N LYS A 789 -7.34 18.18 -34.44
CA LYS A 789 -6.29 18.91 -35.19
C LYS A 789 -4.92 18.81 -34.53
N SER A 790 -4.83 18.28 -33.30
CA SER A 790 -3.55 18.13 -32.61
C SER A 790 -2.70 17.05 -33.28
N LYS A 791 -1.47 17.40 -33.68
CA LYS A 791 -0.50 16.47 -34.28
C LYS A 791 0.35 15.74 -33.25
N HIS A 792 0.52 16.31 -32.05
CA HIS A 792 1.51 15.88 -31.06
C HIS A 792 0.87 15.37 -29.76
N VAL A 793 -0.34 15.84 -29.43
CA VAL A 793 -1.02 15.47 -28.19
C VAL A 793 -2.16 14.51 -28.51
N ASP A 794 -2.18 13.35 -27.88
CA ASP A 794 -3.25 12.36 -27.98
C ASP A 794 -4.42 12.73 -27.08
N SER A 795 -4.13 12.96 -25.81
CA SER A 795 -5.09 13.40 -24.83
C SER A 795 -4.42 14.16 -23.70
N TRP A 796 -5.19 14.94 -22.96
CA TRP A 796 -4.76 15.54 -21.72
C TRP A 796 -5.92 15.63 -20.75
N SER A 797 -5.63 15.68 -19.46
CA SER A 797 -6.64 15.81 -18.44
C SER A 797 -6.20 16.77 -17.34
N VAL A 798 -7.18 17.44 -16.77
CA VAL A 798 -7.03 18.24 -15.55
C VAL A 798 -7.83 17.57 -14.45
N GLN A 799 -7.21 17.37 -13.30
CA GLN A 799 -7.82 16.77 -12.12
C GLN A 799 -7.64 17.72 -10.93
N LEU A 800 -8.73 18.04 -10.27
CA LEU A 800 -8.75 18.73 -8.98
C LEU A 800 -9.01 17.68 -7.90
N GLU A 801 -8.16 17.63 -6.89
CA GLU A 801 -8.25 16.70 -5.76
C GLU A 801 -8.39 17.50 -4.45
N VAL A 802 -9.18 16.98 -3.54
CA VAL A 802 -9.28 17.47 -2.17
C VAL A 802 -8.98 16.31 -1.24
N PHE A 803 -7.89 16.42 -0.53
CA PHE A 803 -7.48 15.44 0.47
C PHE A 803 -8.03 15.82 1.83
N ASN A 804 -8.40 14.81 2.61
CA ASN A 804 -8.98 14.95 3.93
C ASN A 804 -10.16 15.98 3.93
N LEU A 805 -11.15 15.71 3.08
CA LEU A 805 -12.30 16.62 2.86
C LEU A 805 -13.03 16.98 4.17
N ILE A 806 -13.14 16.03 5.08
CA ILE A 806 -13.80 16.24 6.39
C ILE A 806 -12.95 17.06 7.37
N GLY A 807 -11.63 17.15 7.13
CA GLY A 807 -10.70 17.90 7.97
C GLY A 807 -10.40 17.23 9.31
N GLU A 808 -10.54 15.90 9.41
CA GLU A 808 -10.28 15.16 10.65
C GLU A 808 -8.78 15.20 10.99
N PRO A 809 -8.38 15.59 12.21
CA PRO A 809 -6.99 15.58 12.66
C PRO A 809 -6.57 14.17 13.07
N ASN A 810 -6.28 13.31 12.09
CA ASN A 810 -5.85 11.93 12.33
C ASN A 810 -4.56 11.87 13.13
N VAL A 811 -4.52 11.07 14.18
CA VAL A 811 -3.36 10.95 15.07
C VAL A 811 -2.41 9.87 14.56
N ASN A 812 -1.14 10.23 14.34
CA ASN A 812 -0.08 9.31 13.95
C ASN A 812 0.70 8.74 15.14
N SER A 813 0.94 9.58 16.15
CA SER A 813 1.68 9.23 17.37
C SER A 813 1.34 10.20 18.50
N TYR A 814 1.89 9.95 19.68
CA TYR A 814 1.79 10.88 20.81
C TYR A 814 3.19 11.30 21.27
N TYR A 815 3.34 12.61 21.50
CA TYR A 815 4.45 13.14 22.29
C TYR A 815 4.08 13.10 23.76
N TRP A 816 5.02 12.70 24.58
CA TRP A 816 4.81 12.60 26.02
C TRP A 816 5.67 13.61 26.75
N THR A 817 5.05 14.33 27.66
CA THR A 817 5.72 15.23 28.61
C THR A 817 5.39 14.83 30.02
N THR A 818 6.34 15.02 30.92
CA THR A 818 6.15 14.72 32.35
C THR A 818 6.13 16.04 33.11
N ASP A 819 5.15 16.23 33.99
CA ASP A 819 5.09 17.40 34.87
C ASP A 819 5.92 17.21 36.15
N ALA A 820 5.95 18.26 36.99
CA ALA A 820 6.67 18.28 38.26
C ALA A 820 6.22 17.17 39.24
N THR A 821 5.02 16.64 39.09
CA THR A 821 4.48 15.58 39.94
C THR A 821 4.84 14.18 39.44
N GLY A 822 5.51 14.09 38.26
CA GLY A 822 5.79 12.84 37.59
C GLY A 822 4.63 12.30 36.76
N GLN A 823 3.53 13.06 36.62
CA GLN A 823 2.41 12.67 35.77
C GLN A 823 2.77 12.88 34.30
N GLN A 824 2.43 11.88 33.46
CA GLN A 824 2.69 11.90 32.03
C GLN A 824 1.48 12.46 31.26
N TRP A 825 1.75 13.46 30.43
CA TRP A 825 0.77 14.10 29.55
C TRP A 825 1.07 13.75 28.10
N ARG A 826 0.04 13.41 27.35
CA ARG A 826 0.16 13.07 25.92
C ARG A 826 -0.34 14.22 25.05
N THR A 827 0.45 14.60 24.08
CA THR A 827 0.09 15.56 23.03
C THR A 827 -0.02 14.81 21.71
N PRO A 828 -1.14 14.88 20.98
CA PRO A 828 -1.28 14.19 19.71
C PRO A 828 -0.38 14.81 18.64
N ASN A 829 0.32 13.98 17.91
CA ASN A 829 1.02 14.33 16.67
C ASN A 829 0.09 13.99 15.52
N THR A 830 -0.56 15.00 14.95
CA THR A 830 -1.57 14.80 13.91
C THR A 830 -0.96 14.83 12.51
N LEU A 831 -1.59 14.10 11.61
CA LEU A 831 -1.28 14.03 10.19
C LEU A 831 -1.78 15.27 9.43
N THR A 832 -1.85 15.16 8.10
CA THR A 832 -2.16 16.31 7.23
C THR A 832 -3.60 16.79 7.37
N GLY A 833 -3.79 18.11 7.37
CA GLY A 833 -5.09 18.74 7.32
C GLY A 833 -5.75 18.64 5.94
N ARG A 834 -6.83 19.40 5.73
CA ARG A 834 -7.50 19.50 4.43
C ARG A 834 -6.60 20.21 3.42
N MET A 835 -6.48 19.62 2.21
CA MET A 835 -5.63 20.17 1.17
C MET A 835 -6.23 20.02 -0.21
N PHE A 836 -5.77 20.88 -1.12
CA PHE A 836 -6.14 20.88 -2.53
C PHE A 836 -4.93 20.53 -3.38
N ASN A 837 -5.12 19.68 -4.39
CA ASN A 837 -4.12 19.38 -5.39
C ASN A 837 -4.70 19.57 -6.78
N LEU A 838 -3.91 20.17 -7.66
CA LEU A 838 -4.23 20.30 -9.07
C LEU A 838 -3.24 19.46 -9.87
N LYS A 839 -3.74 18.56 -10.68
CA LYS A 839 -2.95 17.65 -11.50
C LYS A 839 -3.28 17.83 -12.98
N LEU A 840 -2.25 17.92 -13.80
CA LEU A 840 -2.30 17.97 -15.25
C LEU A 840 -1.57 16.74 -15.81
N ASP A 841 -2.27 15.92 -16.57
CA ASP A 841 -1.70 14.78 -17.29
C ASP A 841 -1.79 15.04 -18.80
N VAL A 842 -0.69 14.85 -19.53
CA VAL A 842 -0.62 14.99 -20.99
C VAL A 842 -0.06 13.71 -21.60
N MET A 843 -0.77 13.14 -22.57
CA MET A 843 -0.30 12.02 -23.38
C MET A 843 0.08 12.54 -24.78
N LEU A 844 1.29 12.24 -25.23
CA LEU A 844 1.77 12.60 -26.57
C LEU A 844 1.63 11.40 -27.52
N LYS A 845 1.42 11.70 -28.81
CA LYS A 845 1.33 10.73 -29.91
C LYS A 845 2.69 10.27 -30.34
#